data_f2171fb1929bf041f2b947ff67bb623e
#
_entry.id   f2171fb1929bf041f2b947ff67bb623e
#
_cell.length_a   1.000
_cell.length_b   1.000
_cell.length_c   1.000
_cell.angle_alpha   90.00
_cell.angle_beta   90.00
_cell.angle_gamma   90.00
#
_symmetry.space_group_name_H-M   'P 1'
#
loop_
_entity.id
_entity.type
_entity.pdbx_description
1 polymer ?
#
loop_
_entity_poly.entity_id
_entity_poly.type
_entity_poly.pdbx_seq_one_letter_code
_entity_poly.pdbx_strand_id
1 'polypeptide(L)'
;MSKRFFSIAGILAVVGVLALALAGAGLRASAGAANKANSWGFDSANLDRTCKPCDDFYQFAMGGWRKTNPIPPEYSSWGTFTELADKNQQNLRQILDDAVNAKAHTGGNEQKIGDFYASCMDTTAIEAAGTKPLEPEMARIAEIKTVGDLQAETERLQTRGVGALFRFSSNQDAKDSTRVIGGAFQGGLGLPEREYYLKEDEHSKQLREAYQKHVARMFELLGDPQDQSEAEAAAILKIETALATASMKNTDLRDPDKTYHKMMLADLQALTPNFSWEAYFKAAGHPELKEINLGQPDFFKALDAQLTSTAMEDWKNYLRWHLVEAAAPGLSEKFVAEDFEFRGKTLTGAKEIQPRWKRCVQATDRVLGEALGQVYVQKYFPPEAKARALEMVHNLVAALRDDLQTLPWMGPDTRAEATRKLEAFAVKIGYTDKWRDYSALPIDRSSYAENQLRGAEFEFARRLNKIGKPVDRTEWGMTPPTVNAYNNSSMNEIVFPAGILQPPFYDPQADDAVNYGGMGAVIGHEITHGFDDHGSKFDSRGNLKDWWSPEDLKNFKSRAACVSDQFDAYVVDGDLHENGQLVLGESIADLGGLTIAYAAYQKALQGKPRPPEKDGFSPEQRFFLGWAQVWGANERIEYARLMANTNPHPLPRFRGNGPLSNMAEFAKAFGCKKGQPMVREQACKIW
;
A
#
# COMPACT_ATOMS: atom_id res chain seq x y z
N MET A 1 24.48 37.37 74.22
CA MET A 1 23.40 37.29 75.19
C MET A 1 22.06 37.35 74.47
N SER A 2 21.33 36.25 74.62
CA SER A 2 19.88 36.06 74.81
C SER A 2 18.91 36.56 73.73
N LYS A 3 18.43 35.66 72.94
CA LYS A 3 17.06 35.09 72.81
C LYS A 3 15.90 36.08 72.50
N ARG A 4 15.21 35.88 71.44
CA ARG A 4 13.83 35.33 71.47
C ARG A 4 13.35 34.92 70.05
N PHE A 5 13.03 33.62 69.92
CA PHE A 5 12.14 33.01 68.92
C PHE A 5 10.70 33.48 69.16
N PHE A 6 9.96 33.84 68.12
CA PHE A 6 8.52 33.61 68.02
C PHE A 6 8.08 33.32 66.58
N SER A 7 7.50 32.29 66.47
CA SER A 7 6.73 31.51 65.51
C SER A 7 6.05 32.33 64.38
N ILE A 8 6.43 31.99 63.13
CA ILE A 8 5.63 32.18 61.92
C ILE A 8 5.27 30.79 61.39
N ALA A 9 4.24 30.20 62.00
CA ALA A 9 3.70 28.91 61.63
C ALA A 9 2.15 29.00 61.58
N GLY A 10 1.61 29.88 60.72
CA GLY A 10 0.16 30.07 60.68
C GLY A 10 -0.42 30.58 59.37
N ILE A 11 0.40 30.96 58.38
CA ILE A 11 -0.08 31.57 57.15
C ILE A 11 0.26 30.73 55.87
N LEU A 12 1.04 29.66 55.99
CA LEU A 12 1.39 28.77 54.83
C LEU A 12 0.45 27.58 54.61
N ALA A 13 -0.57 27.42 55.46
CA ALA A 13 -1.53 26.27 55.35
C ALA A 13 -2.78 26.58 54.50
N VAL A 14 -3.06 27.85 54.18
CA VAL A 14 -4.28 28.22 53.40
C VAL A 14 -3.98 28.48 51.92
N VAL A 15 -2.73 28.78 51.55
CA VAL A 15 -2.34 28.97 50.13
C VAL A 15 -1.99 27.62 49.45
N GLY A 16 -1.61 26.62 50.23
CA GLY A 16 -1.30 25.26 49.70
C GLY A 16 -2.52 24.42 49.28
N VAL A 17 -3.70 24.70 49.85
CA VAL A 17 -4.93 23.95 49.54
C VAL A 17 -5.66 24.56 48.32
N LEU A 18 -5.49 25.84 47.99
CA LEU A 18 -6.06 26.41 46.75
C LEU A 18 -5.18 26.15 45.50
N ALA A 19 -3.87 25.91 45.66
CA ALA A 19 -3.00 25.55 44.53
C ALA A 19 -3.15 24.05 44.11
N LEU A 20 -3.53 23.17 45.03
CA LEU A 20 -3.82 21.77 44.73
C LEU A 20 -5.23 21.56 44.14
N ALA A 21 -6.16 22.50 44.34
CA ALA A 21 -7.49 22.42 43.71
C ALA A 21 -7.51 22.97 42.28
N LEU A 22 -6.56 23.79 41.87
CA LEU A 22 -6.42 24.30 40.48
C LEU A 22 -5.49 23.44 39.63
N ALA A 23 -4.58 22.68 40.20
CA ALA A 23 -3.78 21.69 39.47
C ALA A 23 -4.56 20.35 39.22
N GLY A 24 -5.64 20.10 39.96
CA GLY A 24 -6.52 18.94 39.76
C GLY A 24 -7.61 19.13 38.70
N ALA A 25 -7.86 20.39 38.27
CA ALA A 25 -8.88 20.67 37.25
C ALA A 25 -8.29 20.81 35.84
N GLY A 26 -6.96 20.93 35.70
CA GLY A 26 -6.26 21.03 34.41
C GLY A 26 -5.77 19.68 33.83
N LEU A 27 -5.85 18.60 34.60
CA LEU A 27 -5.41 17.24 34.20
C LEU A 27 -6.57 16.24 34.00
N ARG A 28 -7.81 16.75 33.93
CA ARG A 28 -8.99 15.93 33.64
C ARG A 28 -9.61 16.13 32.26
N ALA A 29 -8.90 16.78 31.32
CA ALA A 29 -9.39 17.05 29.98
C ALA A 29 -8.63 16.30 28.87
N SER A 30 -7.96 15.18 29.19
CA SER A 30 -7.44 14.25 28.19
C SER A 30 -7.34 12.81 28.66
N ALA A 31 -8.11 12.42 29.69
CA ALA A 31 -8.55 11.04 29.79
C ALA A 31 -9.72 10.93 28.80
N GLY A 32 -9.41 10.87 27.51
CA GLY A 32 -10.33 10.35 26.53
C GLY A 32 -10.88 9.06 27.12
N ALA A 33 -12.19 8.94 27.14
CA ALA A 33 -12.88 7.76 27.57
C ALA A 33 -12.13 6.56 26.97
N ALA A 34 -11.41 5.80 27.82
CA ALA A 34 -11.08 4.44 27.50
C ALA A 34 -12.47 3.80 27.31
N ASN A 35 -12.92 3.72 26.05
CA ASN A 35 -14.05 2.92 25.68
C ASN A 35 -13.79 1.58 26.34
N LYS A 36 -14.68 1.20 27.25
CA LYS A 36 -14.76 -0.19 27.68
C LYS A 36 -14.96 -0.94 26.38
N ALA A 37 -13.88 -1.44 25.78
CA ALA A 37 -13.96 -2.36 24.68
C ALA A 37 -14.98 -3.40 25.11
N ASN A 38 -16.09 -3.48 24.40
CA ASN A 38 -17.08 -4.50 24.67
C ASN A 38 -16.35 -5.83 24.67
N SER A 39 -16.59 -6.66 25.64
CA SER A 39 -15.87 -7.91 25.93
C SER A 39 -15.85 -8.92 24.76
N TRP A 40 -16.36 -8.57 23.58
CA TRP A 40 -16.47 -9.43 22.41
C TRP A 40 -15.86 -8.87 21.11
N GLY A 41 -15.17 -7.71 21.16
CA GLY A 41 -14.34 -7.21 20.06
C GLY A 41 -15.01 -6.27 19.07
N PHE A 42 -16.30 -5.94 19.27
CA PHE A 42 -17.02 -4.92 18.49
C PHE A 42 -17.68 -3.91 19.43
N ASP A 43 -17.56 -2.63 19.09
CA ASP A 43 -18.22 -1.57 19.88
C ASP A 43 -19.61 -1.26 19.30
N SER A 44 -20.66 -1.53 20.08
CA SER A 44 -22.04 -1.25 19.68
C SER A 44 -22.35 0.25 19.47
N ALA A 45 -21.48 1.15 19.94
CA ALA A 45 -21.54 2.59 19.64
C ALA A 45 -21.23 2.90 18.16
N ASN A 46 -20.57 1.99 17.45
CA ASN A 46 -20.29 2.12 16.02
C ASN A 46 -21.56 2.01 15.15
N LEU A 47 -22.64 1.46 15.71
CA LEU A 47 -23.89 1.21 14.98
C LEU A 47 -24.66 2.49 14.70
N ASP A 48 -25.22 2.59 13.49
CA ASP A 48 -26.33 3.49 13.18
C ASP A 48 -27.65 2.70 13.18
N ARG A 49 -28.35 2.70 14.33
CA ARG A 49 -29.60 1.98 14.48
C ARG A 49 -30.79 2.61 13.73
N THR A 50 -30.61 3.76 13.08
CA THR A 50 -31.61 4.39 12.20
C THR A 50 -31.60 3.77 10.81
N CYS A 51 -30.49 3.17 10.39
CA CYS A 51 -30.38 2.38 9.16
C CYS A 51 -30.73 0.92 9.41
N LYS A 52 -31.41 0.25 8.47
CA LYS A 52 -31.66 -1.18 8.58
C LYS A 52 -30.51 -1.98 7.94
N PRO A 53 -30.09 -3.10 8.54
CA PRO A 53 -28.98 -3.91 8.01
C PRO A 53 -29.24 -4.47 6.60
N CYS A 54 -30.52 -4.60 6.21
CA CYS A 54 -30.92 -5.11 4.89
C CYS A 54 -31.01 -4.02 3.81
N ASP A 55 -30.95 -2.75 4.19
CA ASP A 55 -30.97 -1.61 3.29
C ASP A 55 -29.55 -1.15 2.95
N ASP A 56 -28.70 -0.94 3.97
CA ASP A 56 -27.26 -0.62 3.86
C ASP A 56 -26.54 -1.16 5.11
N PHE A 57 -25.89 -2.29 4.98
CA PHE A 57 -25.23 -2.93 6.12
C PHE A 57 -24.00 -2.16 6.61
N TYR A 58 -23.24 -1.58 5.70
CA TYR A 58 -22.08 -0.77 6.07
C TYR A 58 -22.47 0.47 6.88
N GLN A 59 -23.53 1.17 6.46
CA GLN A 59 -24.08 2.29 7.22
C GLN A 59 -24.65 1.82 8.56
N PHE A 60 -25.38 0.71 8.60
CA PHE A 60 -25.88 0.13 9.85
C PHE A 60 -24.75 -0.17 10.84
N ALA A 61 -23.68 -0.86 10.37
CA ALA A 61 -22.62 -1.34 11.23
C ALA A 61 -21.63 -0.25 11.67
N MET A 62 -21.33 0.72 10.79
CA MET A 62 -20.27 1.71 10.99
C MET A 62 -20.73 3.17 10.96
N GLY A 63 -22.01 3.44 10.75
CA GLY A 63 -22.53 4.81 10.62
C GLY A 63 -22.34 5.67 11.88
N GLY A 64 -22.44 5.06 13.07
CA GLY A 64 -22.15 5.73 14.35
C GLY A 64 -20.68 6.10 14.46
N TRP A 65 -19.78 5.16 14.16
CA TRP A 65 -18.34 5.40 14.12
C TRP A 65 -17.99 6.52 13.12
N ARG A 66 -18.49 6.43 11.89
CA ARG A 66 -18.24 7.42 10.83
C ARG A 66 -18.66 8.84 11.22
N LYS A 67 -19.78 8.97 11.93
CA LYS A 67 -20.29 10.24 12.41
C LYS A 67 -19.41 10.86 13.51
N THR A 68 -18.81 10.03 14.36
CA THR A 68 -18.02 10.49 15.52
C THR A 68 -16.52 10.57 15.26
N ASN A 69 -16.05 10.04 14.12
CA ASN A 69 -14.65 10.05 13.73
C ASN A 69 -14.43 10.79 12.41
N PRO A 70 -14.46 12.14 12.43
CA PRO A 70 -14.17 12.94 11.25
C PRO A 70 -12.73 12.72 10.80
N ILE A 71 -12.46 12.90 9.51
CA ILE A 71 -11.11 12.78 8.95
C ILE A 71 -10.22 13.87 9.53
N PRO A 72 -9.10 13.53 10.22
CA PRO A 72 -8.15 14.54 10.68
C PRO A 72 -7.59 15.34 9.49
N PRO A 73 -7.22 16.61 9.69
CA PRO A 73 -6.85 17.49 8.58
C PRO A 73 -5.65 16.99 7.76
N GLU A 74 -4.73 16.27 8.38
CA GLU A 74 -3.53 15.72 7.75
C GLU A 74 -3.76 14.40 6.99
N TYR A 75 -5.00 13.88 6.95
CA TYR A 75 -5.34 12.64 6.25
C TYR A 75 -6.34 12.88 5.11
N SER A 76 -6.23 12.04 4.08
CA SER A 76 -7.17 11.95 2.95
C SER A 76 -8.33 11.00 3.25
N SER A 77 -8.08 10.00 4.09
CA SER A 77 -9.06 9.05 4.61
C SER A 77 -8.74 8.71 6.06
N TRP A 78 -9.76 8.36 6.82
CA TRP A 78 -9.62 7.93 8.20
C TRP A 78 -10.50 6.73 8.47
N GLY A 79 -9.93 5.66 8.96
CA GLY A 79 -10.63 4.40 9.16
C GLY A 79 -9.78 3.39 9.91
N THR A 80 -10.30 2.18 10.08
CA THR A 80 -9.72 1.11 10.87
C THR A 80 -8.24 0.83 10.53
N PHE A 81 -7.90 0.78 9.24
CA PHE A 81 -6.51 0.61 8.79
C PHE A 81 -5.63 1.80 9.17
N THR A 82 -6.14 3.01 8.96
CA THR A 82 -5.37 4.24 9.20
C THR A 82 -5.18 4.48 10.70
N GLU A 83 -6.18 4.20 11.53
CA GLU A 83 -6.07 4.29 13.00
C GLU A 83 -5.01 3.35 13.54
N LEU A 84 -5.01 2.08 13.09
CA LEU A 84 -4.00 1.12 13.52
C LEU A 84 -2.60 1.49 12.99
N ALA A 85 -2.50 1.96 11.74
CA ALA A 85 -1.24 2.44 11.18
C ALA A 85 -0.70 3.64 11.96
N ASP A 86 -1.56 4.59 12.36
CA ASP A 86 -1.16 5.74 13.18
C ASP A 86 -0.64 5.31 14.56
N LYS A 87 -1.31 4.35 15.20
CA LYS A 87 -0.84 3.73 16.45
C LYS A 87 0.53 3.07 16.27
N ASN A 88 0.72 2.32 15.18
CA ASN A 88 2.02 1.71 14.89
C ASN A 88 3.11 2.77 14.65
N GLN A 89 2.80 3.86 13.98
CA GLN A 89 3.74 4.99 13.83
C GLN A 89 4.14 5.61 15.17
N GLN A 90 3.22 5.72 16.13
CA GLN A 90 3.55 6.19 17.48
C GLN A 90 4.50 5.21 18.20
N ASN A 91 4.29 3.91 18.06
CA ASN A 91 5.18 2.88 18.58
C ASN A 91 6.57 2.96 17.94
N LEU A 92 6.64 3.14 16.62
CA LEU A 92 7.88 3.30 15.87
C LEU A 92 8.61 4.58 16.27
N ARG A 93 7.88 5.68 16.48
CA ARG A 93 8.46 6.94 17.00
C ARG A 93 9.17 6.70 18.33
N GLN A 94 8.55 5.97 19.28
CA GLN A 94 9.18 5.68 20.56
C GLN A 94 10.48 4.88 20.38
N ILE A 95 10.49 3.89 19.46
CA ILE A 95 11.72 3.13 19.12
C ILE A 95 12.80 4.06 18.59
N LEU A 96 12.42 4.98 17.70
CA LEU A 96 13.37 5.91 17.05
C LEU A 96 13.89 6.97 18.03
N ASP A 97 13.05 7.51 18.90
CA ASP A 97 13.46 8.43 19.96
C ASP A 97 14.43 7.75 20.93
N ASP A 98 14.18 6.47 21.29
CA ASP A 98 15.11 5.67 22.09
C ASP A 98 16.46 5.48 21.35
N ALA A 99 16.43 5.13 20.06
CA ALA A 99 17.61 4.88 19.23
C ALA A 99 18.48 6.14 19.04
N VAL A 100 17.86 7.32 18.88
CA VAL A 100 18.58 8.62 18.79
C VAL A 100 19.41 8.89 20.04
N ASN A 101 18.91 8.48 21.21
CA ASN A 101 19.52 8.71 22.51
C ASN A 101 20.44 7.58 22.98
N ALA A 102 20.39 6.44 22.30
CA ALA A 102 21.18 5.26 22.67
C ALA A 102 22.67 5.48 22.38
N LYS A 103 23.54 4.90 23.25
CA LYS A 103 24.98 4.73 22.96
C LYS A 103 25.18 3.43 22.17
N ALA A 104 24.59 3.37 20.97
CA ALA A 104 24.64 2.19 20.14
C ALA A 104 26.04 1.95 19.55
N HIS A 105 26.33 0.69 19.18
CA HIS A 105 27.59 0.35 18.51
C HIS A 105 27.66 1.02 17.13
N THR A 106 28.79 1.64 16.84
CA THR A 106 29.06 2.30 15.55
C THR A 106 28.81 1.32 14.39
N GLY A 107 27.96 1.71 13.46
CA GLY A 107 27.59 0.92 12.27
C GLY A 107 26.49 -0.12 12.49
N GLY A 108 25.97 -0.30 13.70
CA GLY A 108 24.84 -1.20 13.98
C GLY A 108 23.50 -0.67 13.50
N ASN A 109 22.52 -1.56 13.34
CA ASN A 109 21.16 -1.20 12.90
C ASN A 109 20.51 -0.15 13.79
N GLU A 110 20.66 -0.25 15.11
CA GLU A 110 20.12 0.71 16.06
C GLU A 110 20.67 2.13 15.85
N GLN A 111 21.99 2.27 15.62
CA GLN A 111 22.57 3.56 15.26
C GLN A 111 22.01 4.07 13.93
N LYS A 112 21.93 3.21 12.90
CA LYS A 112 21.48 3.61 11.56
C LYS A 112 20.05 4.14 11.58
N ILE A 113 19.10 3.47 12.27
CA ILE A 113 17.72 3.95 12.37
C ILE A 113 17.65 5.26 13.17
N GLY A 114 18.42 5.40 14.25
CA GLY A 114 18.49 6.61 15.06
C GLY A 114 19.08 7.79 14.29
N ASP A 115 20.21 7.59 13.60
CA ASP A 115 20.88 8.65 12.83
C ASP A 115 20.08 9.08 11.60
N PHE A 116 19.42 8.14 10.89
CA PHE A 116 18.51 8.48 9.79
C PHE A 116 17.34 9.33 10.28
N TYR A 117 16.67 8.89 11.35
CA TYR A 117 15.56 9.63 11.91
C TYR A 117 15.98 11.02 12.44
N ALA A 118 17.11 11.09 13.13
CA ALA A 118 17.65 12.36 13.61
C ALA A 118 17.98 13.33 12.47
N SER A 119 18.60 12.84 11.38
CA SER A 119 18.88 13.68 10.20
C SER A 119 17.62 14.22 9.55
N CYS A 120 16.53 13.41 9.52
CA CYS A 120 15.23 13.84 9.02
C CYS A 120 14.59 14.91 9.94
N MET A 121 14.78 14.82 11.24
CA MET A 121 14.21 15.76 12.22
C MET A 121 14.99 17.08 12.31
N ASP A 122 16.22 17.15 11.78
CA ASP A 122 17.08 18.36 11.80
C ASP A 122 16.68 19.35 10.68
N THR A 123 15.60 20.09 10.93
CA THR A 123 15.12 21.13 10.00
C THR A 123 16.18 22.21 9.74
N THR A 124 17.02 22.53 10.73
CA THR A 124 18.04 23.57 10.58
C THR A 124 19.08 23.15 9.54
N ALA A 125 19.57 21.92 9.61
CA ALA A 125 20.53 21.39 8.64
C ALA A 125 19.90 21.29 7.24
N ILE A 126 18.64 20.85 7.13
CA ILE A 126 17.92 20.73 5.87
C ILE A 126 17.71 22.08 5.20
N GLU A 127 17.26 23.11 5.95
CA GLU A 127 17.11 24.48 5.42
C GLU A 127 18.45 25.08 4.97
N ALA A 128 19.53 24.84 5.73
CA ALA A 128 20.86 25.32 5.38
C ALA A 128 21.44 24.59 4.15
N ALA A 129 21.09 23.34 3.94
CA ALA A 129 21.48 22.58 2.75
C ALA A 129 20.75 23.08 1.49
N GLY A 130 19.44 23.44 1.62
CA GLY A 130 18.63 23.92 0.50
C GLY A 130 18.62 22.91 -0.67
N THR A 131 19.03 23.37 -1.85
CA THR A 131 19.10 22.56 -3.09
C THR A 131 20.49 21.94 -3.34
N LYS A 132 21.49 22.24 -2.50
CA LYS A 132 22.87 21.72 -2.66
C LYS A 132 22.99 20.22 -2.91
N PRO A 133 22.16 19.35 -2.26
CA PRO A 133 22.22 17.92 -2.53
C PRO A 133 21.87 17.54 -3.98
N LEU A 134 21.17 18.39 -4.72
CA LEU A 134 20.81 18.18 -6.14
C LEU A 134 21.84 18.73 -7.13
N GLU A 135 22.70 19.65 -6.70
CA GLU A 135 23.67 20.34 -7.61
C GLU A 135 24.53 19.38 -8.45
N PRO A 136 25.05 18.26 -7.90
CA PRO A 136 25.86 17.35 -8.71
C PRO A 136 25.08 16.73 -9.88
N GLU A 137 23.82 16.31 -9.65
CA GLU A 137 22.99 15.72 -10.70
C GLU A 137 22.46 16.81 -11.66
N MET A 138 22.11 17.98 -11.17
CA MET A 138 21.73 19.14 -12.03
C MET A 138 22.86 19.52 -12.98
N ALA A 139 24.11 19.55 -12.50
CA ALA A 139 25.29 19.83 -13.34
C ALA A 139 25.47 18.75 -14.43
N ARG A 140 25.28 17.47 -14.10
CA ARG A 140 25.38 16.37 -15.07
C ARG A 140 24.26 16.44 -16.11
N ILE A 141 23.03 16.73 -15.71
CA ILE A 141 21.89 16.92 -16.61
C ILE A 141 22.20 18.08 -17.59
N ALA A 142 22.77 19.18 -17.12
CA ALA A 142 23.14 20.32 -17.97
C ALA A 142 24.16 19.96 -19.06
N GLU A 143 25.07 19.01 -18.82
CA GLU A 143 26.09 18.55 -19.76
C GLU A 143 25.58 17.59 -20.85
N ILE A 144 24.35 17.11 -20.79
CA ILE A 144 23.74 16.19 -21.79
C ILE A 144 23.70 16.85 -23.16
N LYS A 145 24.24 16.18 -24.20
CA LYS A 145 24.26 16.65 -25.59
C LYS A 145 23.72 15.62 -26.56
N THR A 146 23.74 14.35 -26.23
CA THR A 146 23.37 13.24 -27.11
C THR A 146 22.37 12.31 -26.41
N VAL A 147 21.69 11.47 -27.21
CA VAL A 147 20.82 10.41 -26.66
C VAL A 147 21.61 9.45 -25.76
N GLY A 148 22.90 9.19 -26.09
CA GLY A 148 23.75 8.37 -25.23
C GLY A 148 24.00 9.00 -23.86
N ASP A 149 24.21 10.34 -23.81
CA ASP A 149 24.37 11.05 -22.52
C ASP A 149 23.06 11.02 -21.73
N LEU A 150 21.92 11.27 -22.40
CA LEU A 150 20.58 11.19 -21.80
C LEU A 150 20.33 9.81 -21.17
N GLN A 151 20.67 8.76 -21.88
CA GLN A 151 20.53 7.39 -21.43
C GLN A 151 21.42 7.08 -20.20
N ALA A 152 22.68 7.51 -20.21
CA ALA A 152 23.60 7.31 -19.10
C ALA A 152 23.15 8.05 -17.84
N GLU A 153 22.61 9.28 -18.02
CA GLU A 153 22.09 10.04 -16.88
C GLU A 153 20.75 9.47 -16.39
N THR A 154 19.90 8.96 -17.26
CA THR A 154 18.66 8.26 -16.86
C THR A 154 18.97 7.05 -15.97
N GLU A 155 19.92 6.21 -16.37
CA GLU A 155 20.34 5.04 -15.56
C GLU A 155 20.82 5.48 -14.19
N ARG A 156 21.70 6.49 -14.15
CA ARG A 156 22.21 7.05 -12.90
C ARG A 156 21.08 7.56 -11.99
N LEU A 157 20.14 8.32 -12.55
CA LEU A 157 19.00 8.83 -11.79
C LEU A 157 18.11 7.70 -11.27
N GLN A 158 17.86 6.66 -12.07
CA GLN A 158 17.12 5.47 -11.62
C GLN A 158 17.84 4.75 -10.49
N THR A 159 19.16 4.63 -10.53
CA THR A 159 19.98 4.11 -9.42
C THR A 159 19.74 4.92 -8.14
N ARG A 160 19.53 6.22 -8.24
CA ARG A 160 19.26 7.11 -7.10
C ARG A 160 17.79 7.22 -6.74
N GLY A 161 16.92 6.37 -7.31
CA GLY A 161 15.49 6.30 -7.00
C GLY A 161 14.62 7.29 -7.76
N VAL A 162 15.14 7.96 -8.78
CA VAL A 162 14.39 8.88 -9.63
C VAL A 162 13.71 8.12 -10.77
N GLY A 163 12.39 8.20 -10.87
CA GLY A 163 11.56 7.43 -11.80
C GLY A 163 11.47 8.05 -13.20
N ALA A 164 12.58 8.19 -13.94
CA ALA A 164 12.59 8.78 -15.29
C ALA A 164 12.48 7.75 -16.41
N LEU A 165 11.83 8.09 -17.51
CA LEU A 165 11.60 7.35 -18.75
C LEU A 165 10.81 6.04 -18.56
N PHE A 166 11.36 5.07 -17.88
CA PHE A 166 10.80 3.74 -17.64
C PHE A 166 11.28 3.18 -16.31
N ARG A 167 10.73 2.06 -15.88
CA ARG A 167 11.17 1.36 -14.67
C ARG A 167 11.99 0.13 -15.03
N PHE A 168 13.14 -0.04 -14.37
CA PHE A 168 13.98 -1.24 -14.48
C PHE A 168 14.20 -1.85 -13.11
N SER A 169 14.04 -3.17 -13.00
CA SER A 169 14.23 -3.89 -11.75
C SER A 169 14.47 -5.38 -12.00
N SER A 170 14.77 -6.13 -10.94
CA SER A 170 14.71 -7.58 -10.96
C SER A 170 13.29 -8.07 -10.71
N ASN A 171 12.89 -9.12 -11.41
CA ASN A 171 11.61 -9.80 -11.23
C ASN A 171 11.81 -11.30 -11.26
N GLN A 172 10.96 -12.05 -10.57
CA GLN A 172 10.84 -13.47 -10.76
C GLN A 172 10.39 -13.73 -12.22
N ASP A 173 11.01 -14.68 -12.91
CA ASP A 173 10.57 -15.08 -14.26
C ASP A 173 9.19 -15.75 -14.14
N ALA A 174 8.18 -15.16 -14.75
CA ALA A 174 6.81 -15.64 -14.61
C ALA A 174 6.64 -17.07 -15.18
N LYS A 175 7.48 -17.51 -16.14
CA LYS A 175 7.43 -18.89 -16.70
C LYS A 175 8.46 -19.86 -16.10
N ASP A 176 9.37 -19.34 -15.27
CA ASP A 176 10.30 -20.14 -14.47
C ASP A 176 10.44 -19.53 -13.08
N SER A 177 9.52 -19.86 -12.20
CA SER A 177 9.39 -19.29 -10.85
C SER A 177 10.61 -19.55 -9.94
N THR A 178 11.62 -20.29 -10.41
CA THR A 178 12.86 -20.55 -9.66
C THR A 178 13.94 -19.52 -9.93
N ARG A 179 13.81 -18.69 -10.98
CA ARG A 179 14.82 -17.75 -11.45
C ARG A 179 14.39 -16.30 -11.30
N VAL A 180 15.36 -15.43 -11.08
CA VAL A 180 15.21 -13.97 -11.15
C VAL A 180 15.81 -13.46 -12.46
N ILE A 181 15.05 -12.66 -13.19
CA ILE A 181 15.47 -12.00 -14.45
C ILE A 181 15.35 -10.48 -14.32
N GLY A 182 16.00 -9.73 -15.22
CA GLY A 182 15.75 -8.29 -15.38
C GLY A 182 14.37 -8.05 -15.98
N GLY A 183 13.75 -6.91 -15.63
CA GLY A 183 12.49 -6.47 -16.24
C GLY A 183 12.46 -4.97 -16.46
N ALA A 184 12.01 -4.56 -17.64
CA ALA A 184 11.77 -3.17 -17.98
C ALA A 184 10.27 -2.95 -18.24
N PHE A 185 9.72 -1.88 -17.65
CA PHE A 185 8.28 -1.58 -17.66
C PHE A 185 8.03 -0.10 -17.93
N GLN A 186 6.86 0.23 -18.50
CA GLN A 186 6.44 1.61 -18.67
C GLN A 186 6.58 2.44 -17.40
N GLY A 187 6.85 3.75 -17.55
CA GLY A 187 7.08 4.68 -16.44
C GLY A 187 7.22 6.10 -16.91
N GLY A 188 7.84 6.95 -16.10
CA GLY A 188 8.21 8.31 -16.45
C GLY A 188 7.04 9.30 -16.51
N LEU A 189 5.98 9.06 -15.76
CA LEU A 189 4.83 9.96 -15.61
C LEU A 189 4.86 10.62 -14.23
N GLY A 190 4.58 11.90 -14.14
CA GLY A 190 4.43 12.61 -12.87
C GLY A 190 3.01 12.59 -12.32
N LEU A 191 1.97 12.47 -13.17
CA LEU A 191 0.59 12.19 -12.75
C LEU A 191 0.39 10.68 -12.51
N PRO A 192 -0.60 10.27 -11.71
CA PRO A 192 -0.74 8.90 -11.20
C PRO A 192 -0.82 7.80 -12.28
N GLU A 193 -1.47 8.07 -13.40
CA GLU A 193 -1.60 7.10 -14.49
C GLU A 193 -2.01 7.78 -15.81
N ARG A 194 -2.01 7.04 -16.93
CA ARG A 194 -2.19 7.55 -18.28
C ARG A 194 -3.49 8.33 -18.53
N GLU A 195 -4.59 7.92 -17.91
CA GLU A 195 -5.90 8.54 -18.16
C GLU A 195 -5.96 10.00 -17.64
N TYR A 196 -5.14 10.37 -16.67
CA TYR A 196 -4.99 11.75 -16.20
C TYR A 196 -4.48 12.69 -17.30
N TYR A 197 -3.71 12.16 -18.26
CA TYR A 197 -3.21 12.91 -19.42
C TYR A 197 -4.19 12.94 -20.59
N LEU A 198 -5.03 11.91 -20.74
CA LEU A 198 -5.77 11.62 -21.97
C LEU A 198 -7.27 11.90 -21.89
N LYS A 199 -7.88 11.84 -20.69
CA LYS A 199 -9.30 12.16 -20.52
C LYS A 199 -9.58 13.63 -20.74
N GLU A 200 -10.70 13.92 -21.43
CA GLU A 200 -11.11 15.27 -21.82
C GLU A 200 -12.22 15.87 -20.93
N ASP A 201 -12.59 15.18 -19.83
CA ASP A 201 -13.50 15.73 -18.85
C ASP A 201 -12.89 16.92 -18.11
N GLU A 202 -13.76 17.77 -17.55
CA GLU A 202 -13.35 19.03 -16.91
C GLU A 202 -12.42 18.81 -15.72
N HIS A 203 -12.66 17.77 -14.92
CA HIS A 203 -11.82 17.47 -13.77
C HIS A 203 -10.40 17.07 -14.17
N SER A 204 -10.26 16.21 -15.19
CA SER A 204 -8.96 15.81 -15.72
C SER A 204 -8.19 16.99 -16.30
N LYS A 205 -8.87 17.92 -16.99
CA LYS A 205 -8.26 19.16 -17.48
C LYS A 205 -7.73 20.04 -16.34
N GLN A 206 -8.55 20.26 -15.33
CA GLN A 206 -8.16 21.04 -14.13
C GLN A 206 -6.96 20.42 -13.41
N LEU A 207 -6.89 19.10 -13.32
CA LEU A 207 -5.74 18.40 -12.72
C LEU A 207 -4.47 18.57 -13.55
N ARG A 208 -4.54 18.50 -14.90
CA ARG A 208 -3.39 18.76 -15.77
C ARG A 208 -2.90 20.21 -15.64
N GLU A 209 -3.81 21.18 -15.57
CA GLU A 209 -3.45 22.58 -15.36
C GLU A 209 -2.80 22.80 -13.97
N ALA A 210 -3.33 22.17 -12.94
CA ALA A 210 -2.77 22.23 -11.60
C ALA A 210 -1.37 21.58 -11.56
N TYR A 211 -1.19 20.45 -12.24
CA TYR A 211 0.08 19.76 -12.38
C TYR A 211 1.12 20.63 -13.08
N GLN A 212 0.75 21.23 -14.22
CA GLN A 212 1.66 22.13 -14.97
C GLN A 212 2.09 23.33 -14.11
N LYS A 213 1.17 23.92 -13.35
CA LYS A 213 1.50 25.01 -12.40
C LYS A 213 2.43 24.53 -11.29
N HIS A 214 2.22 23.33 -10.79
CA HIS A 214 3.08 22.72 -9.77
C HIS A 214 4.51 22.54 -10.30
N VAL A 215 4.68 21.98 -11.51
CA VAL A 215 5.98 21.82 -12.15
C VAL A 215 6.68 23.17 -12.32
N ALA A 216 5.97 24.18 -12.85
CA ALA A 216 6.51 25.52 -13.02
C ALA A 216 6.94 26.12 -11.66
N ARG A 217 6.10 25.98 -10.62
CA ARG A 217 6.42 26.48 -9.28
C ARG A 217 7.66 25.83 -8.68
N MET A 218 7.85 24.53 -8.90
CA MET A 218 9.04 23.82 -8.45
C MET A 218 10.32 24.35 -9.13
N PHE A 219 10.26 24.71 -10.41
CA PHE A 219 11.38 25.34 -11.12
C PHE A 219 11.66 26.77 -10.64
N GLU A 220 10.63 27.56 -10.40
CA GLU A 220 10.80 28.87 -9.74
C GLU A 220 11.52 28.74 -8.38
N LEU A 221 11.19 27.70 -7.59
CA LEU A 221 11.86 27.43 -6.32
C LEU A 221 13.33 27.01 -6.49
N LEU A 222 13.71 26.46 -7.66
CA LEU A 222 15.11 26.25 -8.05
C LEU A 222 15.82 27.52 -8.46
N GLY A 223 15.09 28.59 -8.80
CA GLY A 223 15.63 29.90 -9.21
C GLY A 223 15.41 30.27 -10.66
N ASP A 224 14.69 29.47 -11.43
CA ASP A 224 14.37 29.77 -12.82
C ASP A 224 13.35 30.91 -12.92
N PRO A 225 13.43 31.78 -13.94
CA PRO A 225 12.42 32.83 -14.18
C PRO A 225 11.04 32.24 -14.46
N GLN A 226 9.97 32.94 -14.09
CA GLN A 226 8.59 32.47 -14.21
C GLN A 226 8.23 32.05 -15.64
N ASP A 227 8.48 32.91 -16.62
CA ASP A 227 8.16 32.64 -18.03
C ASP A 227 8.93 31.42 -18.60
N GLN A 228 10.17 31.24 -18.16
CA GLN A 228 10.96 30.04 -18.47
C GLN A 228 10.36 28.80 -17.81
N SER A 229 10.03 28.87 -16.52
CA SER A 229 9.45 27.76 -15.76
C SER A 229 8.11 27.29 -16.34
N GLU A 230 7.27 28.21 -16.79
CA GLU A 230 6.00 27.90 -17.46
C GLU A 230 6.22 27.17 -18.81
N ALA A 231 7.21 27.61 -19.61
CA ALA A 231 7.57 26.95 -20.86
C ALA A 231 8.15 25.54 -20.64
N GLU A 232 9.02 25.39 -19.65
CA GLU A 232 9.60 24.09 -19.27
C GLU A 232 8.51 23.13 -18.78
N ALA A 233 7.58 23.56 -17.95
CA ALA A 233 6.44 22.76 -17.50
C ALA A 233 5.54 22.30 -18.66
N ALA A 234 5.32 23.16 -19.66
CA ALA A 234 4.57 22.79 -20.84
C ALA A 234 5.29 21.72 -21.69
N ALA A 235 6.61 21.82 -21.85
CA ALA A 235 7.42 20.84 -22.54
C ALA A 235 7.40 19.46 -21.83
N ILE A 236 7.49 19.46 -20.50
CA ILE A 236 7.40 18.25 -19.68
C ILE A 236 6.03 17.59 -19.84
N LEU A 237 4.94 18.34 -19.68
CA LEU A 237 3.59 17.81 -19.88
C LEU A 237 3.40 17.20 -21.28
N LYS A 238 4.01 17.78 -22.31
CA LYS A 238 3.99 17.25 -23.68
C LYS A 238 4.73 15.91 -23.77
N ILE A 239 5.91 15.78 -23.17
CA ILE A 239 6.68 14.53 -23.14
C ILE A 239 5.87 13.45 -22.42
N GLU A 240 5.38 13.74 -21.22
CA GLU A 240 4.63 12.80 -20.42
C GLU A 240 3.30 12.40 -21.09
N THR A 241 2.62 13.31 -21.77
CA THR A 241 1.42 12.99 -22.56
C THR A 241 1.73 12.00 -23.69
N ALA A 242 2.88 12.13 -24.34
CA ALA A 242 3.29 11.17 -25.36
C ALA A 242 3.61 9.79 -24.75
N LEU A 243 4.30 9.76 -23.61
CA LEU A 243 4.53 8.52 -22.85
C LEU A 243 3.22 7.89 -22.37
N ALA A 244 2.29 8.69 -21.85
CA ALA A 244 0.97 8.23 -21.40
C ALA A 244 0.15 7.63 -22.56
N THR A 245 0.21 8.24 -23.74
CA THR A 245 -0.46 7.73 -24.95
C THR A 245 0.03 6.34 -25.32
N ALA A 246 1.33 6.10 -25.18
CA ALA A 246 1.95 4.80 -25.46
C ALA A 246 1.81 3.78 -24.31
N SER A 247 1.42 4.24 -23.12
CA SER A 247 1.29 3.39 -21.96
C SER A 247 0.07 2.48 -22.05
N MET A 248 0.20 1.27 -21.55
CA MET A 248 -0.89 0.29 -21.36
C MET A 248 -1.82 0.76 -20.25
N LYS A 249 -3.13 0.47 -20.36
CA LYS A 249 -4.14 0.78 -19.34
C LYS A 249 -3.93 -0.02 -18.06
N ASN A 250 -4.32 0.54 -16.91
CA ASN A 250 -4.22 -0.14 -15.60
C ASN A 250 -4.93 -1.50 -15.58
N THR A 251 -6.09 -1.63 -16.21
CA THR A 251 -6.83 -2.89 -16.33
C THR A 251 -6.04 -3.98 -17.08
N ASP A 252 -5.29 -3.58 -18.13
CA ASP A 252 -4.47 -4.50 -18.92
C ASP A 252 -3.14 -4.85 -18.20
N LEU A 253 -2.59 -3.93 -17.41
CA LEU A 253 -1.40 -4.18 -16.59
C LEU A 253 -1.60 -5.28 -15.55
N ARG A 254 -2.85 -5.55 -15.14
CA ARG A 254 -3.19 -6.65 -14.25
C ARG A 254 -3.09 -8.02 -14.89
N ASP A 255 -3.08 -8.09 -16.22
CA ASP A 255 -3.01 -9.36 -16.95
C ASP A 255 -1.54 -9.79 -17.19
N PRO A 256 -1.03 -10.82 -16.49
CA PRO A 256 0.36 -11.25 -16.63
C PRO A 256 0.66 -11.80 -18.03
N ASP A 257 -0.33 -12.28 -18.79
CA ASP A 257 -0.12 -12.70 -20.18
C ASP A 257 0.15 -11.49 -21.09
N LYS A 258 -0.43 -10.32 -20.77
CA LYS A 258 -0.21 -9.08 -21.52
C LYS A 258 1.08 -8.35 -21.14
N THR A 259 1.71 -8.72 -20.02
CA THR A 259 2.90 -8.03 -19.50
C THR A 259 4.16 -8.91 -19.50
N TYR A 260 4.05 -10.16 -19.99
CA TYR A 260 5.20 -11.06 -20.10
C TYR A 260 5.68 -11.19 -21.54
N HIS A 261 6.80 -10.51 -21.86
CA HIS A 261 7.46 -10.55 -23.15
C HIS A 261 8.97 -10.72 -22.93
N LYS A 262 9.39 -11.96 -22.62
CA LYS A 262 10.81 -12.24 -22.45
C LYS A 262 11.52 -12.13 -23.82
N MET A 263 12.52 -11.27 -23.91
CA MET A 263 13.26 -10.94 -25.11
C MET A 263 14.76 -11.10 -24.92
N MET A 264 15.44 -11.60 -25.95
CA MET A 264 16.89 -11.58 -26.03
C MET A 264 17.41 -10.15 -26.30
N LEU A 265 18.61 -9.85 -25.88
CA LEU A 265 19.24 -8.53 -26.06
C LEU A 265 19.25 -8.09 -27.53
N ALA A 266 19.46 -8.98 -28.48
CA ALA A 266 19.43 -8.66 -29.91
C ALA A 266 18.04 -8.21 -30.39
N ASP A 267 16.99 -8.89 -29.95
CA ASP A 267 15.60 -8.55 -30.30
C ASP A 267 15.18 -7.23 -29.65
N LEU A 268 15.59 -7.04 -28.41
CA LEU A 268 15.37 -5.82 -27.64
C LEU A 268 16.04 -4.62 -28.33
N GLN A 269 17.30 -4.77 -28.78
CA GLN A 269 18.04 -3.73 -29.49
C GLN A 269 17.45 -3.45 -30.88
N ALA A 270 16.93 -4.48 -31.56
CA ALA A 270 16.24 -4.29 -32.83
C ALA A 270 14.90 -3.56 -32.67
N LEU A 271 14.20 -3.75 -31.55
CA LEU A 271 12.95 -3.07 -31.22
C LEU A 271 13.16 -1.57 -30.95
N THR A 272 14.27 -1.23 -30.31
CA THR A 272 14.59 0.13 -29.82
C THR A 272 16.00 0.53 -30.26
N PRO A 273 16.22 0.82 -31.57
CA PRO A 273 17.56 1.02 -32.13
C PRO A 273 18.29 2.26 -31.61
N ASN A 274 17.56 3.28 -31.14
CA ASN A 274 18.13 4.52 -30.61
C ASN A 274 18.54 4.43 -29.13
N PHE A 275 18.12 3.36 -28.41
CA PHE A 275 18.46 3.10 -27.01
C PHE A 275 19.46 1.94 -26.92
N SER A 276 20.64 2.16 -26.36
CA SER A 276 21.66 1.11 -26.20
C SER A 276 21.47 0.32 -24.92
N TRP A 277 20.81 -0.83 -24.98
CA TRP A 277 20.61 -1.72 -23.83
C TRP A 277 21.93 -2.29 -23.29
N GLU A 278 22.91 -2.53 -24.15
CA GLU A 278 24.23 -2.98 -23.69
C GLU A 278 24.92 -1.93 -22.81
N ALA A 279 24.89 -0.66 -23.24
CA ALA A 279 25.43 0.45 -22.45
C ALA A 279 24.66 0.64 -21.14
N TYR A 280 23.32 0.54 -21.19
CA TYR A 280 22.46 0.64 -20.00
C TYR A 280 22.76 -0.47 -18.99
N PHE A 281 22.79 -1.75 -19.42
CA PHE A 281 23.06 -2.88 -18.52
C PHE A 281 24.49 -2.81 -17.95
N LYS A 282 25.45 -2.34 -18.73
CA LYS A 282 26.81 -2.11 -18.25
C LYS A 282 26.87 -1.04 -17.15
N ALA A 283 26.16 0.07 -17.33
CA ALA A 283 26.08 1.14 -16.33
C ALA A 283 25.36 0.65 -15.07
N ALA A 284 24.29 -0.13 -15.21
CA ALA A 284 23.57 -0.78 -14.10
C ALA A 284 24.35 -1.89 -13.38
N GLY A 285 25.60 -2.15 -13.79
CA GLY A 285 26.47 -3.16 -13.19
C GLY A 285 26.23 -4.59 -13.66
N HIS A 286 25.46 -4.80 -14.72
CA HIS A 286 25.05 -6.12 -15.23
C HIS A 286 25.36 -6.30 -16.73
N PRO A 287 26.63 -6.15 -17.18
CA PRO A 287 27.00 -6.30 -18.60
C PRO A 287 26.78 -7.72 -19.17
N GLU A 288 26.57 -8.70 -18.29
CA GLU A 288 26.31 -10.09 -18.64
C GLU A 288 24.86 -10.36 -19.06
N LEU A 289 23.93 -9.41 -18.88
CA LEU A 289 22.51 -9.60 -19.20
C LEU A 289 22.31 -9.87 -20.70
N LYS A 290 21.64 -10.98 -21.01
CA LYS A 290 21.34 -11.40 -22.38
C LYS A 290 19.83 -11.42 -22.67
N GLU A 291 19.00 -11.42 -21.64
CA GLU A 291 17.54 -11.48 -21.75
C GLU A 291 16.88 -10.70 -20.60
N ILE A 292 15.75 -10.09 -20.87
CA ILE A 292 14.87 -9.47 -19.87
C ILE A 292 13.41 -9.70 -20.21
N ASN A 293 12.50 -9.47 -19.25
CA ASN A 293 11.09 -9.27 -19.56
C ASN A 293 10.86 -7.80 -19.95
N LEU A 294 10.39 -7.52 -21.16
CA LEU A 294 9.96 -6.20 -21.61
C LEU A 294 8.44 -6.11 -21.48
N GLY A 295 7.96 -5.53 -20.39
CA GLY A 295 6.54 -5.60 -20.03
C GLY A 295 5.58 -5.01 -21.07
N GLN A 296 5.93 -3.91 -21.72
CA GLN A 296 5.09 -3.19 -22.67
C GLN A 296 5.88 -2.82 -23.94
N PRO A 297 6.07 -3.74 -24.90
CA PRO A 297 6.91 -3.49 -26.10
C PRO A 297 6.50 -2.24 -26.90
N ASP A 298 5.22 -1.94 -27.04
CA ASP A 298 4.74 -0.78 -27.80
C ASP A 298 5.08 0.55 -27.11
N PHE A 299 5.08 0.58 -25.77
CA PHE A 299 5.59 1.73 -25.02
C PHE A 299 7.06 2.00 -25.33
N PHE A 300 7.90 0.95 -25.34
CA PHE A 300 9.33 1.11 -25.60
C PHE A 300 9.63 1.52 -27.05
N LYS A 301 8.85 1.07 -28.03
CA LYS A 301 8.95 1.56 -29.41
C LYS A 301 8.63 3.05 -29.50
N ALA A 302 7.58 3.49 -28.82
CA ALA A 302 7.20 4.90 -28.81
C ALA A 302 8.24 5.77 -28.08
N LEU A 303 8.75 5.29 -26.95
CA LEU A 303 9.85 5.95 -26.24
C LEU A 303 11.09 6.08 -27.12
N ASP A 304 11.51 5.02 -27.82
CA ASP A 304 12.66 5.03 -28.71
C ASP A 304 12.53 6.08 -29.82
N ALA A 305 11.36 6.19 -30.44
CA ALA A 305 11.06 7.22 -31.43
C ALA A 305 11.09 8.64 -30.82
N GLN A 306 10.61 8.78 -29.57
CA GLN A 306 10.58 10.05 -28.86
C GLN A 306 11.99 10.54 -28.48
N LEU A 307 12.95 9.62 -28.21
CA LEU A 307 14.34 9.98 -27.91
C LEU A 307 15.00 10.83 -29.00
N THR A 308 14.61 10.64 -30.28
CA THR A 308 15.16 11.35 -31.40
C THR A 308 14.30 12.51 -31.92
N SER A 309 13.00 12.52 -31.62
CA SER A 309 12.06 13.54 -32.09
C SER A 309 11.85 14.69 -31.10
N THR A 310 12.23 14.54 -29.84
CA THR A 310 12.13 15.56 -28.79
C THR A 310 13.45 16.33 -28.70
N ALA A 311 13.39 17.65 -28.53
CA ALA A 311 14.56 18.47 -28.34
C ALA A 311 15.36 18.08 -27.10
N MET A 312 16.68 18.09 -27.15
CA MET A 312 17.53 17.69 -26.05
C MET A 312 17.32 18.57 -24.80
N GLU A 313 17.01 19.83 -24.98
CA GLU A 313 16.71 20.74 -23.86
C GLU A 313 15.43 20.35 -23.14
N ASP A 314 14.39 19.89 -23.85
CA ASP A 314 13.15 19.40 -23.25
C ASP A 314 13.42 18.13 -22.40
N TRP A 315 14.31 17.24 -22.89
CA TRP A 315 14.75 16.07 -22.13
C TRP A 315 15.53 16.43 -20.85
N LYS A 316 16.38 17.46 -20.91
CA LYS A 316 17.07 17.95 -19.71
C LYS A 316 16.07 18.48 -18.70
N ASN A 317 15.09 19.27 -19.12
CA ASN A 317 14.04 19.80 -18.26
C ASN A 317 13.19 18.67 -17.65
N TYR A 318 12.87 17.64 -18.43
CA TYR A 318 12.17 16.45 -17.96
C TYR A 318 12.97 15.71 -16.87
N LEU A 319 14.28 15.48 -17.03
CA LEU A 319 15.10 14.87 -16.00
C LEU A 319 15.27 15.76 -14.77
N ARG A 320 15.42 17.08 -14.94
CA ARG A 320 15.44 18.05 -13.83
C ARG A 320 14.17 17.97 -13.01
N TRP A 321 13.01 17.90 -13.68
CA TRP A 321 11.71 17.76 -13.04
C TRP A 321 11.64 16.50 -12.19
N HIS A 322 11.88 15.34 -12.76
CA HIS A 322 11.80 14.09 -12.02
C HIS A 322 12.80 13.99 -10.86
N LEU A 323 13.98 14.61 -11.01
CA LEU A 323 14.94 14.71 -9.91
C LEU A 323 14.39 15.55 -8.74
N VAL A 324 13.82 16.72 -9.02
CA VAL A 324 13.24 17.59 -8.00
C VAL A 324 12.02 16.95 -7.36
N GLU A 325 11.13 16.38 -8.16
CA GLU A 325 9.95 15.64 -7.70
C GLU A 325 10.32 14.53 -6.71
N ALA A 326 11.29 13.71 -7.06
CA ALA A 326 11.73 12.61 -6.19
C ALA A 326 12.38 13.11 -4.89
N ALA A 327 13.09 14.24 -4.94
CA ALA A 327 13.81 14.79 -3.81
C ALA A 327 12.99 15.73 -2.91
N ALA A 328 11.90 16.31 -3.43
CA ALA A 328 11.12 17.35 -2.76
C ALA A 328 10.78 17.05 -1.29
N PRO A 329 10.36 15.82 -0.90
CA PRO A 329 10.06 15.50 0.50
C PRO A 329 11.28 15.62 1.45
N GLY A 330 12.49 15.59 0.90
CA GLY A 330 13.77 15.69 1.64
C GLY A 330 14.44 17.06 1.61
N LEU A 331 13.89 18.01 0.85
CA LEU A 331 14.43 19.37 0.69
C LEU A 331 13.87 20.34 1.73
N SER A 332 14.21 21.64 1.58
CA SER A 332 13.72 22.72 2.44
C SER A 332 12.19 22.84 2.40
N GLU A 333 11.62 23.48 3.44
CA GLU A 333 10.17 23.55 3.66
C GLU A 333 9.39 24.12 2.46
N LYS A 334 9.98 25.03 1.69
CA LYS A 334 9.31 25.59 0.50
C LYS A 334 9.01 24.54 -0.58
N PHE A 335 9.91 23.55 -0.78
CA PHE A 335 9.66 22.43 -1.71
C PHE A 335 8.66 21.43 -1.15
N VAL A 336 8.78 21.11 0.15
CA VAL A 336 7.84 20.22 0.84
C VAL A 336 6.41 20.80 0.83
N ALA A 337 6.28 22.10 1.04
CA ALA A 337 4.98 22.80 1.02
C ALA A 337 4.36 22.78 -0.39
N GLU A 338 5.16 23.04 -1.44
CA GLU A 338 4.68 23.00 -2.82
C GLU A 338 4.27 21.57 -3.24
N ASP A 339 5.06 20.57 -2.90
CA ASP A 339 4.69 19.16 -3.13
C ASP A 339 3.37 18.79 -2.45
N PHE A 340 3.17 19.26 -1.23
CA PHE A 340 1.93 19.05 -0.48
C PHE A 340 0.73 19.78 -1.11
N GLU A 341 0.88 20.99 -1.64
CA GLU A 341 -0.23 21.73 -2.30
C GLU A 341 -0.78 20.92 -3.49
N PHE A 342 0.07 20.27 -4.26
CA PHE A 342 -0.38 19.45 -5.37
C PHE A 342 -0.75 18.03 -4.93
N ARG A 343 0.19 17.26 -4.37
CA ARG A 343 -0.01 15.83 -4.07
C ARG A 343 -0.91 15.58 -2.88
N GLY A 344 -0.79 16.43 -1.84
CA GLY A 344 -1.61 16.33 -0.64
C GLY A 344 -2.99 16.94 -0.83
N LYS A 345 -3.08 18.22 -1.20
CA LYS A 345 -4.36 18.94 -1.27
C LYS A 345 -5.11 18.65 -2.57
N THR A 346 -4.47 18.88 -3.71
CA THR A 346 -5.15 18.78 -5.01
C THR A 346 -5.52 17.36 -5.37
N LEU A 347 -4.59 16.41 -5.25
CA LEU A 347 -4.85 15.02 -5.62
C LEU A 347 -5.63 14.22 -4.57
N THR A 348 -5.40 14.46 -3.28
CA THR A 348 -5.97 13.60 -2.22
C THR A 348 -6.88 14.31 -1.23
N GLY A 349 -7.00 15.65 -1.31
CA GLY A 349 -7.91 16.43 -0.48
C GLY A 349 -7.47 16.64 0.96
N ALA A 350 -6.25 16.23 1.37
CA ALA A 350 -5.72 16.51 2.70
C ALA A 350 -5.67 18.03 2.95
N LYS A 351 -5.94 18.46 4.18
CA LYS A 351 -6.03 19.90 4.50
C LYS A 351 -4.74 20.47 5.07
N GLU A 352 -3.96 19.61 5.74
CA GLU A 352 -2.71 19.96 6.41
C GLU A 352 -1.65 18.88 6.12
N ILE A 353 -0.39 19.28 6.10
CA ILE A 353 0.71 18.34 5.98
C ILE A 353 0.87 17.55 7.28
N GLN A 354 1.20 16.26 7.16
CA GLN A 354 1.48 15.45 8.34
C GLN A 354 2.64 16.02 9.17
N PRO A 355 2.57 15.95 10.52
CA PRO A 355 3.65 16.35 11.40
C PRO A 355 4.98 15.75 10.98
N ARG A 356 6.08 16.51 11.08
CA ARG A 356 7.40 16.08 10.60
C ARG A 356 7.82 14.72 11.14
N TRP A 357 7.58 14.46 12.43
CA TRP A 357 7.94 13.19 13.03
C TRP A 357 7.27 11.98 12.33
N LYS A 358 5.98 12.10 11.90
CA LYS A 358 5.29 11.04 11.14
C LYS A 358 5.98 10.79 9.80
N ARG A 359 6.28 11.88 9.07
CA ARG A 359 7.00 11.81 7.79
C ARG A 359 8.39 11.17 7.96
N CYS A 360 9.11 11.48 9.05
CA CYS A 360 10.41 10.91 9.35
C CYS A 360 10.33 9.44 9.78
N VAL A 361 9.32 9.03 10.54
CA VAL A 361 9.04 7.61 10.84
C VAL A 361 8.83 6.81 9.55
N GLN A 362 7.96 7.31 8.66
CA GLN A 362 7.67 6.67 7.37
C GLN A 362 8.91 6.59 6.47
N ALA A 363 9.71 7.65 6.43
CA ALA A 363 10.96 7.66 5.66
C ALA A 363 11.98 6.64 6.21
N THR A 364 12.09 6.51 7.55
CA THR A 364 12.98 5.53 8.18
C THR A 364 12.51 4.10 7.91
N ASP A 365 11.20 3.83 8.00
CA ASP A 365 10.63 2.50 7.69
C ASP A 365 10.84 2.13 6.21
N ARG A 366 10.76 3.10 5.29
CA ARG A 366 11.02 2.87 3.86
C ARG A 366 12.45 2.45 3.58
N VAL A 367 13.45 3.08 4.23
CA VAL A 367 14.89 2.86 3.97
C VAL A 367 15.46 1.73 4.83
N LEU A 368 15.07 1.66 6.10
CA LEU A 368 15.62 0.76 7.13
C LEU A 368 14.55 -0.10 7.78
N GLY A 369 13.47 -0.42 7.05
CA GLY A 369 12.25 -0.99 7.60
C GLY A 369 12.42 -2.34 8.29
N GLU A 370 13.28 -3.23 7.80
CA GLU A 370 13.53 -4.49 8.52
C GLU A 370 14.39 -4.28 9.77
N ALA A 371 15.35 -3.32 9.76
CA ALA A 371 16.10 -2.97 10.96
C ALA A 371 15.18 -2.37 12.05
N LEU A 372 14.25 -1.48 11.66
CA LEU A 372 13.24 -0.92 12.55
C LEU A 372 12.24 -1.98 12.98
N GLY A 373 11.79 -2.83 12.05
CA GLY A 373 10.86 -3.94 12.27
C GLY A 373 11.37 -4.99 13.25
N GLN A 374 12.69 -5.24 13.28
CA GLN A 374 13.31 -6.16 14.23
C GLN A 374 13.09 -5.70 15.67
N VAL A 375 13.25 -4.40 15.95
CA VAL A 375 13.00 -3.82 17.28
C VAL A 375 11.50 -3.79 17.58
N TYR A 376 10.67 -3.48 16.57
CA TYR A 376 9.22 -3.43 16.70
C TYR A 376 8.64 -4.78 17.16
N VAL A 377 9.01 -5.90 16.52
CA VAL A 377 8.44 -7.20 16.87
C VAL A 377 8.88 -7.67 18.23
N GLN A 378 10.10 -7.34 18.67
CA GLN A 378 10.58 -7.66 20.02
C GLN A 378 9.77 -6.96 21.10
N LYS A 379 9.30 -5.72 20.84
CA LYS A 379 8.53 -4.92 21.82
C LYS A 379 7.02 -5.16 21.75
N TYR A 380 6.45 -5.40 20.57
CA TYR A 380 5.00 -5.29 20.33
C TYR A 380 4.33 -6.52 19.74
N PHE A 381 5.07 -7.58 19.40
CA PHE A 381 4.48 -8.78 18.80
C PHE A 381 4.81 -10.05 19.63
N PRO A 382 3.89 -10.52 20.48
CA PRO A 382 4.13 -11.70 21.30
C PRO A 382 4.11 -12.99 20.45
N PRO A 383 4.94 -14.00 20.79
CA PRO A 383 5.01 -15.27 20.05
C PRO A 383 3.66 -16.00 19.93
N GLU A 384 2.79 -15.87 20.94
CA GLU A 384 1.47 -16.50 20.99
C GLU A 384 0.54 -15.96 19.86
N ALA A 385 0.69 -14.70 19.46
CA ALA A 385 -0.08 -14.12 18.36
C ALA A 385 0.23 -14.82 17.04
N LYS A 386 1.51 -15.13 16.77
CA LYS A 386 1.94 -15.90 15.58
C LYS A 386 1.30 -17.28 15.53
N ALA A 387 1.30 -18.01 16.65
CA ALA A 387 0.75 -19.37 16.73
C ALA A 387 -0.76 -19.41 16.45
N ARG A 388 -1.51 -18.48 17.06
CA ARG A 388 -2.98 -18.39 16.87
C ARG A 388 -3.37 -17.97 15.46
N ALA A 389 -2.65 -17.01 14.87
CA ALA A 389 -2.87 -16.61 13.48
C ALA A 389 -2.62 -17.80 12.52
N LEU A 390 -1.58 -18.60 12.77
CA LEU A 390 -1.30 -19.80 11.98
C LEU A 390 -2.41 -20.85 12.11
N GLU A 391 -2.96 -21.06 13.32
CA GLU A 391 -4.12 -21.95 13.51
C GLU A 391 -5.32 -21.49 12.67
N MET A 392 -5.61 -20.18 12.66
CA MET A 392 -6.69 -19.62 11.85
C MET A 392 -6.46 -19.87 10.35
N VAL A 393 -5.23 -19.65 9.85
CA VAL A 393 -4.86 -19.95 8.45
C VAL A 393 -5.16 -21.43 8.13
N HIS A 394 -4.76 -22.37 8.99
CA HIS A 394 -5.01 -23.78 8.76
C HIS A 394 -6.51 -24.12 8.69
N ASN A 395 -7.33 -23.47 9.52
CA ASN A 395 -8.78 -23.66 9.51
C ASN A 395 -9.40 -23.14 8.20
N LEU A 396 -8.92 -22.00 7.67
CA LEU A 396 -9.40 -21.42 6.42
C LEU A 396 -8.96 -22.26 5.21
N VAL A 397 -7.71 -22.71 5.19
CA VAL A 397 -7.20 -23.63 4.14
C VAL A 397 -8.03 -24.92 4.10
N ALA A 398 -8.35 -25.48 5.27
CA ALA A 398 -9.20 -26.67 5.36
C ALA A 398 -10.63 -26.41 4.89
N ALA A 399 -11.19 -25.22 5.16
CA ALA A 399 -12.52 -24.84 4.69
C ALA A 399 -12.55 -24.68 3.15
N LEU A 400 -11.57 -24.00 2.56
CA LEU A 400 -11.48 -23.88 1.09
C LEU A 400 -11.25 -25.22 0.41
N ARG A 401 -10.42 -26.11 1.00
CA ARG A 401 -10.24 -27.48 0.47
C ARG A 401 -11.56 -28.22 0.37
N ASP A 402 -12.40 -28.15 1.42
CA ASP A 402 -13.70 -28.82 1.40
C ASP A 402 -14.64 -28.18 0.38
N ASP A 403 -14.62 -26.86 0.24
CA ASP A 403 -15.45 -26.14 -0.73
C ASP A 403 -15.06 -26.52 -2.17
N LEU A 404 -13.78 -26.52 -2.50
CA LEU A 404 -13.26 -26.97 -3.82
C LEU A 404 -13.77 -28.34 -4.21
N GLN A 405 -13.96 -29.30 -3.26
CA GLN A 405 -14.48 -30.63 -3.55
C GLN A 405 -15.94 -30.61 -3.98
N THR A 406 -16.70 -29.60 -3.62
CA THR A 406 -18.15 -29.51 -3.82
C THR A 406 -18.56 -28.55 -4.94
N LEU A 407 -17.64 -27.76 -5.51
CA LEU A 407 -17.95 -26.81 -6.57
C LEU A 407 -18.52 -27.48 -7.81
N PRO A 408 -19.79 -27.21 -8.17
CA PRO A 408 -20.47 -27.95 -9.25
C PRO A 408 -19.98 -27.58 -10.66
N TRP A 409 -19.32 -26.44 -10.79
CA TRP A 409 -18.85 -25.90 -12.07
C TRP A 409 -17.39 -26.26 -12.40
N MET A 410 -16.65 -26.83 -11.44
CA MET A 410 -15.23 -27.17 -11.59
C MET A 410 -15.09 -28.68 -11.82
N GLY A 411 -14.48 -29.05 -12.95
CA GLY A 411 -14.18 -30.44 -13.31
C GLY A 411 -13.08 -31.06 -12.45
N PRO A 412 -12.89 -32.40 -12.52
CA PRO A 412 -12.01 -33.10 -11.60
C PRO A 412 -10.53 -32.74 -11.79
N ASP A 413 -10.06 -32.48 -13.01
CA ASP A 413 -8.66 -32.17 -13.29
C ASP A 413 -8.31 -30.78 -12.76
N THR A 414 -9.14 -29.75 -13.04
CA THR A 414 -8.98 -28.40 -12.51
C THR A 414 -9.05 -28.37 -10.98
N ARG A 415 -9.97 -29.17 -10.41
CA ARG A 415 -10.11 -29.32 -8.95
C ARG A 415 -8.84 -29.91 -8.31
N ALA A 416 -8.24 -30.93 -8.95
CA ALA A 416 -7.02 -31.54 -8.47
C ALA A 416 -5.85 -30.55 -8.47
N GLU A 417 -5.72 -29.71 -9.52
CA GLU A 417 -4.69 -28.66 -9.58
C GLU A 417 -4.96 -27.54 -8.56
N ALA A 418 -6.20 -27.09 -8.42
CA ALA A 418 -6.59 -26.11 -7.42
C ALA A 418 -6.25 -26.58 -5.99
N THR A 419 -6.53 -27.87 -5.71
CA THR A 419 -6.19 -28.48 -4.42
C THR A 419 -4.68 -28.54 -4.20
N ARG A 420 -3.89 -28.97 -5.22
CA ARG A 420 -2.42 -28.95 -5.13
C ARG A 420 -1.87 -27.55 -4.89
N LYS A 421 -2.43 -26.55 -5.56
CA LYS A 421 -2.04 -25.14 -5.39
C LYS A 421 -2.30 -24.66 -3.97
N LEU A 422 -3.48 -24.94 -3.44
CA LEU A 422 -3.87 -24.58 -2.06
C LEU A 422 -2.95 -25.25 -1.03
N GLU A 423 -2.63 -26.54 -1.21
CA GLU A 423 -1.76 -27.30 -0.31
C GLU A 423 -0.28 -26.87 -0.37
N ALA A 424 0.12 -26.24 -1.47
CA ALA A 424 1.47 -25.74 -1.69
C ALA A 424 1.67 -24.29 -1.23
N PHE A 425 0.66 -23.60 -0.67
CA PHE A 425 0.82 -22.25 -0.19
C PHE A 425 1.88 -22.15 0.91
N ALA A 426 2.86 -21.28 0.69
CA ALA A 426 3.74 -20.84 1.77
C ALA A 426 3.02 -19.79 2.62
N VAL A 427 3.09 -19.97 3.94
CA VAL A 427 2.43 -19.07 4.91
C VAL A 427 3.49 -18.34 5.73
N LYS A 428 3.46 -17.01 5.69
CA LYS A 428 4.39 -16.14 6.41
C LYS A 428 3.62 -15.26 7.39
N ILE A 429 3.94 -15.35 8.69
CA ILE A 429 3.22 -14.66 9.77
C ILE A 429 4.17 -13.87 10.66
N GLY A 430 3.85 -12.60 10.87
CA GLY A 430 4.51 -11.69 11.81
C GLY A 430 5.76 -11.03 11.24
N TYR A 431 6.80 -11.78 11.02
CA TYR A 431 8.10 -11.27 10.59
C TYR A 431 8.98 -12.36 9.96
N THR A 432 10.03 -11.91 9.23
CA THR A 432 11.01 -12.77 8.57
C THR A 432 11.95 -13.46 9.57
N ASP A 433 12.34 -14.71 9.27
CA ASP A 433 13.37 -15.40 10.04
C ASP A 433 14.80 -14.99 9.59
N LYS A 434 14.93 -14.35 8.40
CA LYS A 434 16.20 -13.86 7.85
C LYS A 434 16.11 -12.36 7.58
N TRP A 435 16.64 -11.58 8.50
CA TRP A 435 16.65 -10.13 8.42
C TRP A 435 17.60 -9.61 7.34
N ARG A 436 17.22 -8.49 6.71
CA ARG A 436 18.05 -7.80 5.71
C ARG A 436 19.34 -7.28 6.33
N ASP A 437 20.43 -7.52 5.63
CA ASP A 437 21.74 -6.95 5.99
C ASP A 437 21.87 -5.52 5.46
N TYR A 438 21.99 -4.56 6.36
CA TYR A 438 22.22 -3.15 6.05
C TYR A 438 23.69 -2.73 6.26
N SER A 439 24.63 -3.65 6.42
CA SER A 439 26.05 -3.32 6.68
C SER A 439 26.65 -2.41 5.60
N ALA A 440 26.29 -2.64 4.34
CA ALA A 440 26.74 -1.86 3.20
C ALA A 440 26.06 -0.48 3.04
N LEU A 441 25.03 -0.17 3.82
CA LEU A 441 24.33 1.12 3.76
C LEU A 441 24.92 2.11 4.78
N PRO A 442 25.72 3.11 4.34
CA PRO A 442 26.20 4.15 5.25
C PRO A 442 25.10 5.17 5.53
N ILE A 443 24.86 5.46 6.80
CA ILE A 443 23.95 6.51 7.25
C ILE A 443 24.78 7.60 7.96
N ASP A 444 24.53 8.85 7.56
CA ASP A 444 25.19 10.04 8.12
C ASP A 444 24.15 10.93 8.78
N ARG A 445 24.31 11.18 10.07
CA ARG A 445 23.40 12.02 10.86
C ARG A 445 23.31 13.46 10.36
N SER A 446 24.29 13.93 9.60
CA SER A 446 24.37 15.33 9.15
C SER A 446 23.59 15.64 7.87
N SER A 447 23.16 14.64 7.10
CA SER A 447 22.52 14.86 5.79
C SER A 447 21.37 13.93 5.50
N TYR A 448 20.15 14.46 5.62
CA TYR A 448 18.92 13.71 5.35
C TYR A 448 18.76 13.36 3.86
N ALA A 449 18.95 14.34 2.96
CA ALA A 449 18.80 14.12 1.52
C ALA A 449 19.79 13.06 1.00
N GLU A 450 21.05 13.12 1.45
CA GLU A 450 22.05 12.11 1.09
C GLU A 450 21.71 10.72 1.62
N ASN A 451 21.16 10.62 2.83
CA ASN A 451 20.71 9.34 3.37
C ASN A 451 19.56 8.72 2.56
N GLN A 452 18.66 9.53 2.05
CA GLN A 452 17.59 9.06 1.15
C GLN A 452 18.16 8.52 -0.17
N LEU A 453 19.09 9.25 -0.79
CA LEU A 453 19.72 8.85 -2.03
C LEU A 453 20.54 7.55 -1.86
N ARG A 454 21.33 7.45 -0.79
CA ARG A 454 22.10 6.22 -0.45
C ARG A 454 21.15 5.04 -0.17
N GLY A 455 20.02 5.29 0.48
CA GLY A 455 18.98 4.28 0.69
C GLY A 455 18.41 3.74 -0.61
N ALA A 456 18.14 4.64 -1.58
CA ALA A 456 17.69 4.27 -2.91
C ALA A 456 18.76 3.49 -3.69
N GLU A 457 19.99 3.94 -3.69
CA GLU A 457 21.14 3.24 -4.32
C GLU A 457 21.33 1.83 -3.72
N PHE A 458 21.27 1.70 -2.42
CA PHE A 458 21.37 0.42 -1.73
C PHE A 458 20.27 -0.54 -2.17
N GLU A 459 19.02 -0.07 -2.19
CA GLU A 459 17.89 -0.91 -2.56
C GLU A 459 17.89 -1.27 -4.06
N PHE A 460 18.27 -0.34 -4.93
CA PHE A 460 18.42 -0.61 -6.36
C PHE A 460 19.50 -1.68 -6.61
N ALA A 461 20.69 -1.51 -6.06
CA ALA A 461 21.78 -2.48 -6.15
C ALA A 461 21.37 -3.85 -5.58
N ARG A 462 20.69 -3.87 -4.43
CA ARG A 462 20.21 -5.10 -3.79
C ARG A 462 19.23 -5.85 -4.72
N ARG A 463 18.31 -5.14 -5.37
CA ARG A 463 17.35 -5.74 -6.32
C ARG A 463 18.09 -6.28 -7.53
N LEU A 464 18.90 -5.48 -8.21
CA LEU A 464 19.59 -5.91 -9.41
C LEU A 464 20.54 -7.08 -9.15
N ASN A 465 21.22 -7.11 -8.00
CA ASN A 465 22.08 -8.22 -7.60
C ASN A 465 21.39 -9.58 -7.46
N LYS A 466 20.05 -9.65 -7.56
CA LYS A 466 19.30 -10.91 -7.61
C LYS A 466 19.23 -11.49 -9.02
N ILE A 467 19.40 -10.67 -10.05
CA ILE A 467 19.28 -11.13 -11.46
C ILE A 467 20.25 -12.29 -11.71
N GLY A 468 19.74 -13.35 -12.35
CA GLY A 468 20.48 -14.57 -12.63
C GLY A 468 20.62 -15.54 -11.45
N LYS A 469 20.14 -15.16 -10.26
CA LYS A 469 20.17 -16.03 -9.06
C LYS A 469 18.84 -16.75 -8.88
N PRO A 470 18.82 -17.83 -8.09
CA PRO A 470 17.59 -18.43 -7.62
C PRO A 470 16.74 -17.45 -6.81
N VAL A 471 15.43 -17.62 -6.88
CA VAL A 471 14.47 -16.84 -6.07
C VAL A 471 14.67 -17.13 -4.58
N ASP A 472 14.88 -16.10 -3.76
CA ASP A 472 14.92 -16.23 -2.31
C ASP A 472 13.49 -16.18 -1.75
N ARG A 473 12.93 -17.37 -1.45
CA ARG A 473 11.59 -17.52 -0.90
C ARG A 473 11.46 -17.07 0.56
N THR A 474 12.55 -16.68 1.23
CA THR A 474 12.50 -16.16 2.61
C THR A 474 12.23 -14.65 2.67
N GLU A 475 12.35 -13.95 1.56
CA GLU A 475 12.14 -12.50 1.47
C GLU A 475 10.68 -12.09 1.71
N TRP A 476 10.50 -10.94 2.33
CA TRP A 476 9.18 -10.33 2.55
C TRP A 476 9.04 -9.04 1.73
N GLY A 477 7.84 -8.81 1.19
CA GLY A 477 7.50 -7.58 0.46
C GLY A 477 7.08 -6.41 1.34
N MET A 478 6.76 -6.68 2.62
CA MET A 478 6.33 -5.68 3.60
C MET A 478 7.15 -5.78 4.88
N THR A 479 7.31 -4.63 5.56
CA THR A 479 7.99 -4.56 6.85
C THR A 479 7.07 -5.02 7.98
N PRO A 480 7.60 -5.52 9.11
CA PRO A 480 6.77 -6.04 10.20
C PRO A 480 5.73 -5.08 10.79
N PRO A 481 5.94 -3.75 10.91
CA PRO A 481 4.92 -2.83 11.43
C PRO A 481 3.81 -2.47 10.44
N THR A 482 3.90 -2.94 9.19
CA THR A 482 2.90 -2.64 8.14
C THR A 482 1.52 -3.18 8.53
N VAL A 483 0.49 -2.32 8.43
CA VAL A 483 -0.92 -2.70 8.61
C VAL A 483 -1.49 -3.08 7.25
N ASN A 484 -1.13 -4.25 6.79
CA ASN A 484 -1.62 -4.86 5.55
C ASN A 484 -1.25 -6.35 5.52
N ALA A 485 -1.71 -7.06 4.46
CA ALA A 485 -1.34 -8.42 4.10
C ALA A 485 -1.16 -8.49 2.58
N TYR A 486 -0.64 -9.60 2.05
CA TYR A 486 -0.58 -9.80 0.61
C TYR A 486 -0.48 -11.27 0.21
N ASN A 487 -0.99 -11.56 -1.00
CA ASN A 487 -0.69 -12.76 -1.76
C ASN A 487 0.42 -12.47 -2.79
N ASN A 488 1.33 -13.41 -2.96
CA ASN A 488 2.28 -13.40 -4.06
C ASN A 488 2.10 -14.66 -4.90
N SER A 489 1.36 -14.55 -6.00
CA SER A 489 1.00 -15.70 -6.84
C SER A 489 2.21 -16.34 -7.52
N SER A 490 3.27 -15.60 -7.84
CA SER A 490 4.51 -16.14 -8.42
C SER A 490 5.36 -16.91 -7.41
N MET A 491 5.18 -16.66 -6.11
CA MET A 491 5.76 -17.46 -5.03
C MET A 491 4.77 -18.45 -4.42
N ASN A 492 3.51 -18.40 -4.81
CA ASN A 492 2.42 -19.17 -4.20
C ASN A 492 2.43 -19.03 -2.66
N GLU A 493 2.41 -17.78 -2.17
CA GLU A 493 2.51 -17.45 -0.74
C GLU A 493 1.51 -16.41 -0.29
N ILE A 494 1.17 -16.47 1.00
CA ILE A 494 0.37 -15.48 1.71
C ILE A 494 1.16 -14.95 2.91
N VAL A 495 1.11 -13.63 3.14
CA VAL A 495 1.98 -12.94 4.10
C VAL A 495 1.20 -11.96 4.96
N PHE A 496 1.35 -12.09 6.29
CA PHE A 496 0.67 -11.27 7.29
C PHE A 496 1.69 -10.64 8.24
N PRO A 497 2.11 -9.37 8.03
CA PRO A 497 2.98 -8.66 8.95
C PRO A 497 2.42 -8.54 10.37
N ALA A 498 3.29 -8.42 11.37
CA ALA A 498 2.90 -8.27 12.76
C ALA A 498 1.97 -7.07 13.00
N GLY A 499 2.12 -6.03 12.18
CA GLY A 499 1.38 -4.77 12.30
C GLY A 499 -0.13 -4.90 12.17
N ILE A 500 -0.63 -5.84 11.35
CA ILE A 500 -2.08 -6.06 11.17
C ILE A 500 -2.66 -7.02 12.20
N LEU A 501 -1.85 -7.88 12.83
CA LEU A 501 -2.29 -8.92 13.78
C LEU A 501 -2.57 -8.34 15.17
N GLN A 502 -3.36 -7.29 15.22
CA GLN A 502 -3.72 -6.53 16.41
C GLN A 502 -5.20 -6.07 16.35
N PRO A 503 -5.82 -5.70 17.50
CA PRO A 503 -7.14 -5.07 17.47
C PRO A 503 -7.15 -3.80 16.59
N PRO A 504 -8.23 -3.59 15.79
CA PRO A 504 -9.48 -4.35 15.81
C PRO A 504 -9.56 -5.49 14.77
N PHE A 505 -8.48 -5.79 14.02
CA PHE A 505 -8.46 -6.89 13.06
C PHE A 505 -8.46 -8.26 13.76
N TYR A 506 -7.59 -8.39 14.76
CA TYR A 506 -7.42 -9.60 15.54
C TYR A 506 -7.22 -9.27 17.03
N ASP A 507 -8.07 -9.81 17.87
CA ASP A 507 -7.93 -9.72 19.32
C ASP A 507 -8.06 -11.14 19.93
N PRO A 508 -6.99 -11.68 20.53
CA PRO A 508 -7.04 -13.01 21.15
C PRO A 508 -8.04 -13.11 22.31
N GLN A 509 -8.54 -11.99 22.83
CA GLN A 509 -9.54 -11.92 23.89
C GLN A 509 -10.97 -11.69 23.37
N ALA A 510 -11.11 -11.35 22.07
CA ALA A 510 -12.40 -11.15 21.45
C ALA A 510 -13.14 -12.46 21.17
N ASP A 511 -14.41 -12.32 20.77
CA ASP A 511 -15.24 -13.43 20.30
C ASP A 511 -14.69 -14.00 18.98
N ASP A 512 -14.64 -15.32 18.87
CA ASP A 512 -14.20 -15.98 17.64
C ASP A 512 -15.01 -15.52 16.41
N ALA A 513 -16.31 -15.24 16.57
CA ALA A 513 -17.12 -14.71 15.48
C ALA A 513 -16.54 -13.42 14.89
N VAL A 514 -16.13 -12.48 15.76
CA VAL A 514 -15.53 -11.21 15.33
C VAL A 514 -14.13 -11.43 14.73
N ASN A 515 -13.32 -12.30 15.32
CA ASN A 515 -11.99 -12.62 14.79
C ASN A 515 -12.06 -13.30 13.42
N TYR A 516 -13.00 -14.23 13.20
CA TYR A 516 -13.21 -14.86 11.89
C TYR A 516 -13.82 -13.90 10.89
N GLY A 517 -14.73 -13.01 11.31
CA GLY A 517 -15.31 -11.98 10.44
C GLY A 517 -14.34 -10.85 10.10
N GLY A 518 -13.39 -10.57 10.98
CA GLY A 518 -12.29 -9.60 10.78
C GLY A 518 -11.07 -10.26 10.12
N MET A 519 -10.09 -10.63 10.92
CA MET A 519 -8.82 -11.20 10.42
C MET A 519 -9.01 -12.51 9.65
N GLY A 520 -9.98 -13.34 10.04
CA GLY A 520 -10.27 -14.58 9.28
C GLY A 520 -10.69 -14.28 7.85
N ALA A 521 -11.57 -13.28 7.64
CA ALA A 521 -11.96 -12.86 6.29
C ALA A 521 -10.78 -12.25 5.51
N VAL A 522 -9.88 -11.50 6.15
CA VAL A 522 -8.64 -11.00 5.53
C VAL A 522 -7.71 -12.17 5.13
N ILE A 523 -7.54 -13.17 5.98
CA ILE A 523 -6.74 -14.36 5.63
C ILE A 523 -7.38 -15.10 4.46
N GLY A 524 -8.71 -15.29 4.48
CA GLY A 524 -9.45 -15.91 3.38
C GLY A 524 -9.32 -15.12 2.06
N HIS A 525 -9.32 -13.79 2.14
CA HIS A 525 -9.08 -12.88 1.02
C HIS A 525 -7.68 -13.15 0.39
N GLU A 526 -6.61 -13.19 1.18
CA GLU A 526 -5.27 -13.48 0.66
C GLU A 526 -5.15 -14.90 0.06
N ILE A 527 -5.82 -15.89 0.66
CA ILE A 527 -5.89 -17.23 0.09
C ILE A 527 -6.62 -17.20 -1.26
N THR A 528 -7.72 -16.45 -1.35
CA THR A 528 -8.54 -16.36 -2.56
C THR A 528 -7.81 -15.65 -3.70
N HIS A 529 -6.90 -14.70 -3.43
CA HIS A 529 -6.04 -14.13 -4.46
C HIS A 529 -5.22 -15.14 -5.25
N GLY A 530 -4.92 -16.30 -4.68
CA GLY A 530 -4.33 -17.40 -5.46
C GLY A 530 -5.24 -17.94 -6.57
N PHE A 531 -6.53 -17.60 -6.55
CA PHE A 531 -7.57 -18.13 -7.42
C PHE A 531 -8.44 -17.04 -8.07
N ASP A 532 -8.06 -15.74 -7.95
CA ASP A 532 -8.73 -14.63 -8.60
C ASP A 532 -8.38 -14.53 -10.10
N ASP A 533 -8.74 -13.42 -10.77
CA ASP A 533 -8.49 -13.17 -12.19
C ASP A 533 -6.99 -13.14 -12.57
N HIS A 534 -6.12 -12.79 -11.63
CA HIS A 534 -4.67 -12.77 -11.76
C HIS A 534 -4.04 -14.08 -11.28
N GLY A 535 -4.29 -14.44 -10.01
CA GLY A 535 -3.65 -15.58 -9.35
C GLY A 535 -4.04 -16.93 -9.98
N SER A 536 -5.25 -17.05 -10.54
CA SER A 536 -5.71 -18.23 -11.27
C SER A 536 -4.84 -18.59 -12.48
N LYS A 537 -4.00 -17.65 -12.97
CA LYS A 537 -3.09 -17.89 -14.09
C LYS A 537 -1.77 -18.54 -13.68
N PHE A 538 -1.49 -18.64 -12.38
CA PHE A 538 -0.27 -19.25 -11.85
C PHE A 538 -0.54 -20.65 -11.29
N ASP A 539 0.35 -21.59 -11.62
CA ASP A 539 0.28 -22.97 -11.10
C ASP A 539 0.71 -23.07 -9.62
N SER A 540 0.68 -24.27 -9.06
CA SER A 540 1.09 -24.56 -7.68
C SER A 540 2.55 -24.24 -7.34
N ARG A 541 3.41 -24.05 -8.36
CA ARG A 541 4.82 -23.66 -8.22
C ARG A 541 5.04 -22.18 -8.38
N GLY A 542 4.00 -21.42 -8.80
CA GLY A 542 4.06 -20.00 -9.11
C GLY A 542 4.50 -19.68 -10.54
N ASN A 543 4.38 -20.62 -11.47
CA ASN A 543 4.63 -20.37 -12.89
C ASN A 543 3.36 -19.88 -13.57
N LEU A 544 3.48 -18.86 -14.42
CA LEU A 544 2.43 -18.42 -15.35
C LEU A 544 2.18 -19.55 -16.36
N LYS A 545 1.12 -20.30 -16.12
CA LYS A 545 0.79 -21.52 -16.85
C LYS A 545 -0.72 -21.74 -16.81
N ASP A 546 -1.29 -21.99 -17.99
CA ASP A 546 -2.68 -22.43 -18.07
C ASP A 546 -2.81 -23.87 -17.51
N TRP A 547 -3.60 -24.01 -16.44
CA TRP A 547 -3.85 -25.28 -15.74
C TRP A 547 -5.35 -25.62 -15.67
N TRP A 548 -6.18 -24.76 -16.26
CA TRP A 548 -7.62 -24.93 -16.33
C TRP A 548 -8.05 -25.82 -17.50
N SER A 549 -9.13 -26.58 -17.32
CA SER A 549 -9.84 -27.05 -18.51
C SER A 549 -10.49 -25.87 -19.24
N PRO A 550 -10.63 -25.91 -20.57
CA PRO A 550 -11.24 -24.80 -21.31
C PRO A 550 -12.68 -24.47 -20.85
N GLU A 551 -13.45 -25.48 -20.44
CA GLU A 551 -14.80 -25.32 -19.93
C GLU A 551 -14.80 -24.66 -18.54
N ASP A 552 -13.94 -25.09 -17.64
CA ASP A 552 -13.84 -24.52 -16.29
C ASP A 552 -13.35 -23.07 -16.34
N LEU A 553 -12.38 -22.76 -17.21
CA LEU A 553 -11.94 -21.38 -17.44
C LEU A 553 -13.07 -20.48 -17.94
N LYS A 554 -13.91 -21.01 -18.86
CA LYS A 554 -15.11 -20.29 -19.33
C LYS A 554 -16.11 -20.05 -18.21
N ASN A 555 -16.35 -21.07 -17.39
CA ASN A 555 -17.24 -20.99 -16.24
C ASN A 555 -16.72 -19.98 -15.22
N PHE A 556 -15.44 -20.00 -14.91
CA PHE A 556 -14.79 -19.02 -14.03
C PHE A 556 -14.96 -17.57 -14.56
N LYS A 557 -14.62 -17.34 -15.85
CA LYS A 557 -14.77 -16.01 -16.47
C LYS A 557 -16.19 -15.49 -16.45
N SER A 558 -17.19 -16.35 -16.67
CA SER A 558 -18.61 -15.96 -16.60
C SER A 558 -19.02 -15.55 -15.19
N ARG A 559 -18.49 -16.23 -14.15
CA ARG A 559 -18.75 -15.90 -12.74
C ARG A 559 -18.03 -14.64 -12.32
N ALA A 560 -16.78 -14.46 -12.75
CA ALA A 560 -16.01 -13.25 -12.55
C ALA A 560 -16.67 -12.02 -13.18
N ALA A 561 -17.24 -12.15 -14.39
CA ALA A 561 -18.01 -11.08 -15.03
C ALA A 561 -19.20 -10.61 -14.18
N CYS A 562 -19.92 -11.53 -13.51
CA CYS A 562 -20.98 -11.15 -12.56
C CYS A 562 -20.48 -10.21 -11.46
N VAL A 563 -19.27 -10.46 -10.94
CA VAL A 563 -18.66 -9.60 -9.90
C VAL A 563 -18.24 -8.26 -10.49
N SER A 564 -17.59 -8.26 -11.67
CA SER A 564 -17.21 -7.01 -12.36
C SER A 564 -18.43 -6.13 -12.63
N ASP A 565 -19.50 -6.68 -13.21
CA ASP A 565 -20.75 -5.97 -13.52
C ASP A 565 -21.42 -5.39 -12.24
N GLN A 566 -21.29 -6.10 -11.12
CA GLN A 566 -21.79 -5.60 -9.84
C GLN A 566 -21.04 -4.34 -9.41
N PHE A 567 -19.73 -4.33 -9.51
CA PHE A 567 -18.93 -3.20 -9.04
C PHE A 567 -18.97 -2.03 -10.03
N ASP A 568 -19.09 -2.26 -11.33
CA ASP A 568 -19.33 -1.22 -12.34
C ASP A 568 -20.63 -0.41 -12.04
N ALA A 569 -21.59 -1.02 -11.38
CA ALA A 569 -22.83 -0.34 -11.00
C ALA A 569 -22.71 0.59 -9.78
N TYR A 570 -21.59 0.54 -9.04
CA TYR A 570 -21.41 1.35 -7.83
C TYR A 570 -20.93 2.76 -8.13
N VAL A 571 -21.73 3.75 -7.73
CA VAL A 571 -21.43 5.18 -7.92
C VAL A 571 -20.47 5.67 -6.85
N VAL A 572 -19.35 6.21 -7.28
CA VAL A 572 -18.34 6.86 -6.42
C VAL A 572 -18.72 8.31 -6.17
N ASP A 573 -18.90 9.09 -7.25
CA ASP A 573 -19.25 10.50 -7.19
C ASP A 573 -19.81 10.98 -8.55
N GLY A 574 -21.02 11.56 -8.54
CA GLY A 574 -21.68 12.01 -9.78
C GLY A 574 -21.78 10.89 -10.82
N ASP A 575 -21.15 11.07 -11.96
CA ASP A 575 -21.08 10.08 -13.05
C ASP A 575 -19.86 9.13 -12.94
N LEU A 576 -19.02 9.29 -11.93
CA LEU A 576 -17.89 8.41 -11.69
C LEU A 576 -18.33 7.16 -10.93
N HIS A 577 -18.12 6.02 -11.56
CA HIS A 577 -18.37 4.69 -10.98
C HIS A 577 -17.06 4.00 -10.61
N GLU A 578 -17.16 2.95 -9.81
CA GLU A 578 -16.07 1.98 -9.70
C GLU A 578 -15.75 1.38 -11.08
N ASN A 579 -14.51 1.00 -11.30
CA ASN A 579 -14.13 0.25 -12.50
C ASN A 579 -14.09 -1.24 -12.14
N GLY A 580 -15.17 -1.97 -12.45
CA GLY A 580 -15.32 -3.37 -12.06
C GLY A 580 -14.21 -4.28 -12.60
N GLN A 581 -13.61 -3.97 -13.74
CA GLN A 581 -12.44 -4.71 -14.26
C GLN A 581 -11.16 -4.40 -13.46
N LEU A 582 -10.97 -3.16 -13.04
CA LEU A 582 -9.82 -2.78 -12.23
C LEU A 582 -9.87 -3.44 -10.85
N VAL A 583 -11.06 -3.45 -10.24
CA VAL A 583 -11.27 -3.96 -8.87
C VAL A 583 -11.67 -5.45 -8.83
N LEU A 584 -11.63 -6.16 -9.95
CA LEU A 584 -12.17 -7.52 -10.05
C LEU A 584 -11.48 -8.51 -9.10
N GLY A 585 -10.16 -8.54 -9.07
CA GLY A 585 -9.41 -9.45 -8.21
C GLY A 585 -9.72 -9.26 -6.74
N GLU A 586 -9.71 -8.00 -6.30
CA GLU A 586 -10.03 -7.63 -4.92
C GLU A 586 -11.47 -8.02 -4.54
N SER A 587 -12.41 -7.81 -5.46
CA SER A 587 -13.82 -8.13 -5.24
C SER A 587 -14.08 -9.64 -5.20
N ILE A 588 -13.36 -10.41 -6.02
CA ILE A 588 -13.37 -11.89 -5.96
C ILE A 588 -12.76 -12.35 -4.63
N ALA A 589 -11.64 -11.76 -4.23
CA ALA A 589 -10.95 -12.10 -2.99
C ALA A 589 -11.80 -11.79 -1.75
N ASP A 590 -12.50 -10.67 -1.71
CA ASP A 590 -13.44 -10.33 -0.63
C ASP A 590 -14.59 -11.33 -0.53
N LEU A 591 -15.23 -11.65 -1.66
CA LEU A 591 -16.37 -12.59 -1.69
C LEU A 591 -15.93 -14.00 -1.28
N GLY A 592 -14.84 -14.50 -1.84
CA GLY A 592 -14.27 -15.80 -1.50
C GLY A 592 -13.76 -15.86 -0.07
N GLY A 593 -13.05 -14.83 0.36
CA GLY A 593 -12.52 -14.72 1.72
C GLY A 593 -13.58 -14.78 2.80
N LEU A 594 -14.67 -14.03 2.61
CA LEU A 594 -15.82 -14.07 3.50
C LEU A 594 -16.52 -15.43 3.52
N THR A 595 -16.73 -16.04 2.35
CA THR A 595 -17.35 -17.36 2.22
C THR A 595 -16.55 -18.42 2.97
N ILE A 596 -15.22 -18.45 2.73
CA ILE A 596 -14.30 -19.37 3.37
C ILE A 596 -14.23 -19.15 4.89
N ALA A 597 -14.13 -17.88 5.31
CA ALA A 597 -14.05 -17.52 6.73
C ALA A 597 -15.33 -17.91 7.49
N TYR A 598 -16.49 -17.71 6.89
CA TYR A 598 -17.75 -18.12 7.48
C TYR A 598 -17.85 -19.65 7.62
N ALA A 599 -17.45 -20.39 6.57
CA ALA A 599 -17.40 -21.86 6.61
C ALA A 599 -16.41 -22.36 7.67
N ALA A 600 -15.23 -21.77 7.78
CA ALA A 600 -14.23 -22.09 8.80
C ALA A 600 -14.74 -21.80 10.21
N TYR A 601 -15.42 -20.67 10.41
CA TYR A 601 -16.07 -20.34 11.68
C TYR A 601 -17.13 -21.38 12.07
N GLN A 602 -18.02 -21.76 11.15
CA GLN A 602 -19.03 -22.79 11.42
C GLN A 602 -18.39 -24.14 11.77
N LYS A 603 -17.28 -24.48 11.12
CA LYS A 603 -16.48 -25.67 11.42
C LYS A 603 -15.86 -25.61 12.82
N ALA A 604 -15.32 -24.46 13.21
CA ALA A 604 -14.74 -24.25 14.54
C ALA A 604 -15.78 -24.37 15.68
N LEU A 605 -17.06 -24.20 15.38
CA LEU A 605 -18.16 -24.40 16.33
C LEU A 605 -18.65 -25.84 16.43
N GLN A 606 -18.28 -26.75 15.51
CA GLN A 606 -18.75 -28.13 15.53
C GLN A 606 -18.32 -28.84 16.81
N GLY A 607 -19.28 -29.53 17.46
CA GLY A 607 -19.05 -30.24 18.72
C GLY A 607 -18.90 -29.34 19.94
N LYS A 608 -19.00 -28.02 19.80
CA LYS A 608 -18.98 -27.06 20.92
C LYS A 608 -20.39 -26.51 21.21
N PRO A 609 -20.69 -26.10 22.46
CA PRO A 609 -21.90 -25.35 22.72
C PRO A 609 -21.98 -24.09 21.86
N ARG A 610 -23.16 -23.80 21.31
CA ARG A 610 -23.37 -22.58 20.58
C ARG A 610 -23.08 -21.35 21.44
N PRO A 611 -22.24 -20.40 20.98
CA PRO A 611 -21.99 -19.16 21.72
C PRO A 611 -23.31 -18.38 21.97
N PRO A 612 -23.47 -17.76 23.15
CA PRO A 612 -24.68 -16.97 23.44
C PRO A 612 -24.76 -15.71 22.61
N GLU A 613 -25.96 -15.15 22.53
CA GLU A 613 -26.13 -13.78 22.04
C GLU A 613 -25.36 -12.78 22.94
N LYS A 614 -24.80 -11.75 22.33
CA LYS A 614 -24.13 -10.64 23.02
C LYS A 614 -24.63 -9.32 22.44
N ASP A 615 -25.03 -8.38 23.29
CA ASP A 615 -25.59 -7.08 22.91
C ASP A 615 -26.75 -7.17 21.92
N GLY A 616 -27.53 -8.26 21.96
CA GLY A 616 -28.65 -8.54 21.07
C GLY A 616 -28.24 -9.07 19.69
N PHE A 617 -27.00 -9.52 19.51
CA PHE A 617 -26.52 -10.10 18.26
C PHE A 617 -26.19 -11.59 18.41
N SER A 618 -26.68 -12.38 17.45
CA SER A 618 -26.29 -13.78 17.31
C SER A 618 -24.80 -13.92 16.93
N PRO A 619 -24.20 -15.10 17.12
CA PRO A 619 -22.82 -15.35 16.67
C PRO A 619 -22.61 -15.05 15.19
N GLU A 620 -23.56 -15.42 14.33
CA GLU A 620 -23.50 -15.16 12.89
C GLU A 620 -23.55 -13.66 12.57
N GLN A 621 -24.42 -12.91 13.27
CA GLN A 621 -24.46 -11.47 13.12
C GLN A 621 -23.17 -10.79 13.54
N ARG A 622 -22.54 -11.26 14.63
CA ARG A 622 -21.24 -10.74 15.10
C ARG A 622 -20.12 -11.01 14.12
N PHE A 623 -20.14 -12.14 13.39
CA PHE A 623 -19.22 -12.41 12.30
C PHE A 623 -19.29 -11.30 11.23
N PHE A 624 -20.48 -10.97 10.73
CA PHE A 624 -20.64 -9.95 9.73
C PHE A 624 -20.34 -8.53 10.25
N LEU A 625 -20.58 -8.26 11.53
CA LEU A 625 -20.18 -7.00 12.16
C LEU A 625 -18.63 -6.89 12.23
N GLY A 626 -17.92 -7.99 12.49
CA GLY A 626 -16.45 -8.05 12.40
C GLY A 626 -15.93 -7.65 11.03
N TRP A 627 -16.56 -8.14 9.95
CA TRP A 627 -16.23 -7.73 8.59
C TRP A 627 -16.45 -6.25 8.34
N ALA A 628 -17.60 -5.71 8.71
CA ALA A 628 -17.87 -4.29 8.50
C ALA A 628 -16.89 -3.40 9.27
N GLN A 629 -16.45 -3.82 10.48
CA GLN A 629 -15.47 -3.09 11.30
C GLN A 629 -14.12 -2.96 10.59
N VAL A 630 -13.67 -3.97 9.85
CA VAL A 630 -12.43 -3.92 9.07
C VAL A 630 -12.45 -2.76 8.06
N TRP A 631 -13.59 -2.53 7.44
CA TRP A 631 -13.75 -1.53 6.37
C TRP A 631 -14.27 -0.18 6.86
N GLY A 632 -14.51 0.00 8.18
CA GLY A 632 -14.99 1.27 8.71
C GLY A 632 -14.06 2.43 8.34
N ALA A 633 -14.52 3.39 7.52
CA ALA A 633 -13.74 4.53 7.08
C ALA A 633 -14.61 5.73 6.65
N ASN A 634 -14.01 6.91 6.73
CA ASN A 634 -14.41 8.15 6.08
C ASN A 634 -13.34 8.53 5.05
N GLU A 635 -13.76 9.07 3.89
CA GLU A 635 -12.89 9.40 2.78
C GLU A 635 -13.22 10.80 2.25
N ARG A 636 -12.18 11.57 1.87
CA ARG A 636 -12.36 12.83 1.12
C ARG A 636 -12.70 12.49 -0.32
N ILE A 637 -13.46 13.35 -0.96
CA ILE A 637 -13.96 13.08 -2.32
C ILE A 637 -12.81 13.01 -3.35
N GLU A 638 -11.79 13.84 -3.20
CA GLU A 638 -10.61 13.85 -4.04
C GLU A 638 -9.87 12.50 -3.95
N TYR A 639 -9.73 11.98 -2.74
CA TYR A 639 -9.13 10.67 -2.49
C TYR A 639 -9.98 9.53 -3.08
N ALA A 640 -11.30 9.57 -2.89
CA ALA A 640 -12.20 8.57 -3.45
C ALA A 640 -12.11 8.52 -5.00
N ARG A 641 -12.05 9.69 -5.65
CA ARG A 641 -11.85 9.79 -7.11
C ARG A 641 -10.50 9.23 -7.55
N LEU A 642 -9.42 9.55 -6.81
CA LEU A 642 -8.09 9.01 -7.08
C LEU A 642 -8.11 7.48 -6.99
N MET A 643 -8.68 6.92 -5.92
CA MET A 643 -8.77 5.47 -5.71
C MET A 643 -9.55 4.79 -6.83
N ALA A 644 -10.72 5.28 -7.21
CA ALA A 644 -11.54 4.69 -8.27
C ALA A 644 -10.85 4.65 -9.65
N ASN A 645 -9.92 5.59 -9.92
CA ASN A 645 -9.20 5.63 -11.20
C ASN A 645 -7.88 4.83 -11.18
N THR A 646 -7.25 4.62 -10.02
CA THR A 646 -5.87 4.13 -9.95
C THR A 646 -5.68 2.87 -9.13
N ASN A 647 -6.57 2.58 -8.18
CA ASN A 647 -6.37 1.52 -7.21
C ASN A 647 -7.22 0.28 -7.54
N PRO A 648 -6.66 -0.94 -7.46
CA PRO A 648 -7.42 -2.16 -7.66
C PRO A 648 -8.42 -2.48 -6.53
N HIS A 649 -8.35 -1.78 -5.39
CA HIS A 649 -9.25 -1.99 -4.27
C HIS A 649 -10.49 -1.09 -4.39
N PRO A 650 -11.71 -1.66 -4.31
CA PRO A 650 -12.93 -0.86 -4.23
C PRO A 650 -12.95 0.01 -2.97
N LEU A 651 -13.74 1.09 -2.99
CA LEU A 651 -13.92 1.91 -1.80
C LEU A 651 -14.50 1.11 -0.62
N PRO A 652 -14.14 1.44 0.64
CA PRO A 652 -14.54 0.71 1.84
C PRO A 652 -16.02 0.38 1.95
N ARG A 653 -16.91 1.31 1.58
CA ARG A 653 -18.37 1.08 1.60
C ARG A 653 -18.81 -0.03 0.65
N PHE A 654 -18.13 -0.18 -0.48
CA PHE A 654 -18.44 -1.22 -1.46
C PHE A 654 -17.85 -2.57 -1.06
N ARG A 655 -16.69 -2.57 -0.40
CA ARG A 655 -16.13 -3.78 0.24
C ARG A 655 -17.01 -4.24 1.41
N GLY A 656 -17.55 -3.31 2.19
CA GLY A 656 -18.44 -3.61 3.31
C GLY A 656 -19.78 -4.23 2.89
N ASN A 657 -20.38 -3.78 1.78
CA ASN A 657 -21.71 -4.19 1.31
C ASN A 657 -21.69 -5.20 0.16
N GLY A 658 -20.77 -5.01 -0.80
CA GLY A 658 -20.77 -5.75 -2.07
C GLY A 658 -20.77 -7.27 -1.91
N PRO A 659 -19.76 -7.85 -1.25
CA PRO A 659 -19.68 -9.29 -1.02
C PRO A 659 -20.89 -9.82 -0.24
N LEU A 660 -21.29 -9.14 0.82
CA LEU A 660 -22.39 -9.56 1.70
C LEU A 660 -23.74 -9.67 0.96
N SER A 661 -23.97 -8.79 -0.01
CA SER A 661 -25.22 -8.80 -0.80
C SER A 661 -25.39 -10.07 -1.66
N ASN A 662 -24.31 -10.85 -1.83
CA ASN A 662 -24.31 -12.14 -2.54
C ASN A 662 -24.45 -13.35 -1.60
N MET A 663 -24.38 -13.15 -0.25
CA MET A 663 -24.34 -14.24 0.72
C MET A 663 -25.72 -14.55 1.30
N ALA A 664 -26.22 -15.76 1.08
CA ALA A 664 -27.48 -16.24 1.67
C ALA A 664 -27.40 -16.31 3.21
N GLU A 665 -26.22 -16.60 3.75
CA GLU A 665 -25.91 -16.66 5.19
C GLU A 665 -26.09 -15.29 5.85
N PHE A 666 -25.66 -14.22 5.20
CA PHE A 666 -25.90 -12.83 5.62
C PHE A 666 -27.41 -12.52 5.63
N ALA A 667 -28.09 -12.78 4.52
CA ALA A 667 -29.54 -12.57 4.42
C ALA A 667 -30.30 -13.32 5.52
N LYS A 668 -29.93 -14.56 5.80
CA LYS A 668 -30.52 -15.38 6.88
C LYS A 668 -30.22 -14.78 8.25
N ALA A 669 -28.99 -14.36 8.53
CA ALA A 669 -28.58 -13.84 9.84
C ALA A 669 -29.35 -12.56 10.22
N PHE A 670 -29.59 -11.68 9.26
CA PHE A 670 -30.30 -10.41 9.48
C PHE A 670 -31.77 -10.43 9.09
N GLY A 671 -32.31 -11.57 8.59
CA GLY A 671 -33.69 -11.70 8.17
C GLY A 671 -34.03 -10.93 6.90
N CYS A 672 -33.06 -10.67 6.04
CA CYS A 672 -33.23 -9.93 4.79
C CYS A 672 -34.03 -10.75 3.76
N LYS A 673 -34.87 -10.05 3.00
CA LYS A 673 -35.79 -10.67 2.02
C LYS A 673 -35.41 -10.29 0.59
N LYS A 674 -35.76 -11.13 -0.35
CA LYS A 674 -35.63 -10.84 -1.78
C LYS A 674 -36.30 -9.48 -2.11
N GLY A 675 -35.60 -8.67 -2.91
CA GLY A 675 -36.01 -7.31 -3.27
C GLY A 675 -35.49 -6.21 -2.34
N GLN A 676 -34.81 -6.54 -1.24
CA GLN A 676 -34.08 -5.57 -0.42
C GLN A 676 -32.66 -5.33 -0.99
N PRO A 677 -32.09 -4.12 -0.82
CA PRO A 677 -30.80 -3.74 -1.42
C PRO A 677 -29.65 -4.70 -1.11
N MET A 678 -29.62 -5.25 0.12
CA MET A 678 -28.59 -6.20 0.55
C MET A 678 -28.88 -7.67 0.15
N VAL A 679 -29.81 -7.92 -0.78
CA VAL A 679 -30.12 -9.25 -1.33
C VAL A 679 -30.20 -9.15 -2.85
N ARG A 680 -29.11 -9.48 -3.52
CA ARG A 680 -29.08 -9.45 -4.99
C ARG A 680 -29.98 -10.54 -5.59
N GLU A 681 -30.74 -10.21 -6.62
CA GLU A 681 -31.57 -11.19 -7.34
C GLU A 681 -30.73 -12.27 -8.03
N GLN A 682 -29.62 -11.84 -8.63
CA GLN A 682 -28.59 -12.72 -9.19
C GLN A 682 -27.33 -12.59 -8.32
N ALA A 683 -27.22 -13.42 -7.31
CA ALA A 683 -26.05 -13.47 -6.47
C ALA A 683 -24.84 -14.00 -7.24
N CYS A 684 -23.73 -13.29 -7.21
CA CYS A 684 -22.48 -13.73 -7.78
C CYS A 684 -21.87 -14.81 -6.87
N LYS A 685 -21.56 -15.98 -7.43
CA LYS A 685 -20.94 -17.09 -6.71
C LYS A 685 -19.78 -17.62 -7.53
N ILE A 686 -18.60 -17.62 -6.93
CA ILE A 686 -17.39 -18.20 -7.53
C ILE A 686 -16.97 -19.41 -6.71
N TRP A 687 -16.71 -19.20 -5.45
CA TRP A 687 -16.30 -20.20 -4.47
C TRP A 687 -17.44 -20.55 -3.50
#